data_bd330d3f2944469e9460094de91d6589
#
_entry.id   bd330d3f2944469e9460094de91d6589
#
_cell.length_a   1.000
_cell.length_b   1.000
_cell.length_c   1.000
_cell.angle_alpha   90.00
_cell.angle_beta   90.00
_cell.angle_gamma   90.00
#
_symmetry.space_group_name_H-M   'P 1'
#
loop_
_entity.id
_entity.type
_entity.pdbx_description
1 polymer ?
#
loop_
_entity_poly.entity_id
_entity_poly.type
_entity_poly.pdbx_seq_one_letter_code
_entity_poly.pdbx_strand_id
1 'polypeptide(L)'
;MKLRRFFDKRTWPLWISFWLPLLIMTGYFIYRHMAPFGSSSLLTVDLGQQYVDLFSYFRHTLLHDPSAFFYSFSKTIGGEMVGVWAYYLMSPFNLIYLLFPGQSITTGIFIVTVLKYGFAGLSFAWLLTKTQTQKGWLVPTFSTAYALMGWMVANQLNMIWLDTVAILPLVILGLERLFTTGKVRYFAGWLAVMLIDNYYMGYMVILFSCLYWLYGATKYWQNVKTLATHALKFAWGGLLGVAFSAWLLLPTFWALIQSKAQYNVTKVHLKLEYAPWKMLAKFVTGTFNFDQMPSGQPNFYVAWLAVLAFVLFFLRRQFKWSVKLSALIVTATLILSFCYEPLDLLWHAGQFPVWYPYRFSFVFCFWVVWIGAQALTDKITIKLWQALTMLALLVGLFTTIYLNIKKVTYVTQANLLITIGLAAITLIFLTLPKERRLIYQIVALILVATDMSINVVASLNNISYVSQSEFGKYTQVLDSAVNKIKASNNRFYRIGKTFTRTKDDPMQAAYNGADHFSSTFESIIPNFFGSIGQPDGDGVVAYTNGTMITDSLLDMQYFMDKTVPTSQTDNANYRSYIPVTSTKKDLTNYQKSAKLSTNKVTTYKNPYALGLGFAASDKITSLKVSKTTGDPIARQELIYQTLANRSTSGLISAENFNEVVFQNVKKVTTLTGAVLNKQNLAKTGSVYFKFTPTTNDSYYITLGQNLTTSNASYYINGKELKQYPTYRHTIAVNVASNSKGKTVTFGIQMKKTSLWLQNFTLYKLDNTQFKKSAQKLQQSPWNITAHSSRKITGTINIKHRHQVLMTTIPYSKGWHATVDGKSVATKKVINTFVAVPLSKGKHTVTLTYRPPFLITGSLITGISALATAGWFIVRRRRHHA
;
A
#
# COMPACT_ATOMS: atom_id res chain seq x y z
N MET A 1 42.15 7.35 15.67
CA MET A 1 42.72 7.61 14.32
C MET A 1 41.71 7.41 13.14
N LYS A 2 40.66 6.59 13.26
CA LYS A 2 39.68 6.40 12.15
C LYS A 2 38.65 7.54 11.99
N LEU A 3 38.25 8.25 13.04
CA LEU A 3 37.28 9.37 12.99
C LEU A 3 37.85 10.65 12.30
N ARG A 4 39.15 10.91 12.40
CA ARG A 4 39.79 12.07 11.70
C ARG A 4 39.73 11.93 10.17
N ARG A 5 39.68 10.72 9.59
CA ARG A 5 39.49 10.50 8.13
C ARG A 5 38.10 10.83 7.62
N PHE A 6 37.09 10.86 8.48
CA PHE A 6 35.70 11.19 8.08
C PHE A 6 35.53 12.68 7.75
N PHE A 7 36.31 13.57 8.39
CA PHE A 7 36.28 15.03 8.17
C PHE A 7 37.47 15.57 7.36
N ASP A 8 38.08 14.71 6.52
CA ASP A 8 39.14 15.14 5.62
C ASP A 8 38.58 16.15 4.61
N LYS A 9 39.44 17.16 4.22
CA LYS A 9 39.13 18.21 3.23
C LYS A 9 38.55 17.66 1.91
N ARG A 10 38.66 16.35 1.65
CA ARG A 10 38.16 15.65 0.46
C ARG A 10 36.72 15.15 0.58
N THR A 11 36.12 15.06 1.77
CA THR A 11 34.81 14.43 2.00
C THR A 11 33.69 15.43 2.32
N TRP A 12 34.00 16.68 2.58
CA TRP A 12 33.00 17.70 2.92
C TRP A 12 31.86 17.84 1.88
N PRO A 13 32.08 17.68 0.54
CA PRO A 13 30.94 17.79 -0.39
C PRO A 13 29.88 16.71 -0.18
N LEU A 14 30.32 15.51 0.26
CA LEU A 14 29.39 14.40 0.57
C LEU A 14 28.52 14.76 1.78
N TRP A 15 29.13 15.37 2.81
CA TRP A 15 28.39 15.75 4.02
C TRP A 15 27.40 16.87 3.75
N ILE A 16 27.74 17.88 2.98
CA ILE A 16 26.80 18.93 2.60
C ILE A 16 25.66 18.32 1.75
N SER A 17 25.98 17.41 0.85
CA SER A 17 24.97 16.71 0.03
C SER A 17 24.00 15.85 0.84
N PHE A 18 24.43 15.37 2.02
CA PHE A 18 23.56 14.68 2.97
C PHE A 18 22.71 15.67 3.79
N TRP A 19 23.39 16.64 4.43
CA TRP A 19 22.73 17.50 5.41
C TRP A 19 21.81 18.54 4.77
N LEU A 20 22.15 19.11 3.61
CA LEU A 20 21.37 20.20 3.02
C LEU A 20 19.95 19.79 2.65
N PRO A 21 19.67 18.73 1.88
CA PRO A 21 18.30 18.32 1.62
C PRO A 21 17.57 17.85 2.88
N LEU A 22 18.24 17.21 3.83
CA LEU A 22 17.69 16.82 5.13
C LEU A 22 17.24 18.06 5.91
N LEU A 23 18.07 19.11 5.99
CA LEU A 23 17.76 20.34 6.71
C LEU A 23 16.64 21.13 6.03
N ILE A 24 16.59 21.19 4.69
CA ILE A 24 15.51 21.85 3.94
C ILE A 24 14.17 21.18 4.27
N MET A 25 14.11 19.85 4.23
CA MET A 25 12.89 19.11 4.55
C MET A 25 12.52 19.23 6.04
N THR A 26 13.50 19.18 6.93
CA THR A 26 13.28 19.40 8.37
C THR A 26 12.71 20.80 8.61
N GLY A 27 13.28 21.84 8.01
CA GLY A 27 12.79 23.22 8.09
C GLY A 27 11.37 23.36 7.57
N TYR A 28 11.04 22.70 6.44
CA TYR A 28 9.69 22.67 5.93
C TYR A 28 8.69 22.02 6.93
N PHE A 29 9.06 20.88 7.52
CA PHE A 29 8.19 20.19 8.48
C PHE A 29 8.02 20.98 9.79
N ILE A 30 9.06 21.69 10.25
CA ILE A 30 8.93 22.63 11.36
C ILE A 30 7.96 23.77 11.01
N TYR A 31 8.10 24.37 9.84
CA TYR A 31 7.19 25.40 9.32
C TYR A 31 5.72 24.92 9.29
N ARG A 32 5.49 23.66 8.94
CA ARG A 32 4.15 23.04 8.90
C ARG A 32 3.68 22.52 10.26
N HIS A 33 4.39 22.82 11.35
CA HIS A 33 4.07 22.32 12.71
C HIS A 33 3.87 20.79 12.77
N MET A 34 4.75 20.02 12.09
CA MET A 34 4.71 18.56 12.11
C MET A 34 5.33 17.99 13.38
N ALA A 35 4.75 16.91 13.93
CA ALA A 35 5.33 16.19 15.06
C ALA A 35 6.75 15.68 14.72
N PRO A 36 7.74 15.80 15.63
CA PRO A 36 7.62 16.15 17.05
C PRO A 36 7.55 17.66 17.35
N PHE A 37 7.61 18.56 16.36
CA PHE A 37 7.71 20.02 16.55
C PHE A 37 6.36 20.74 16.60
N GLY A 38 5.23 20.01 16.48
CA GLY A 38 3.91 20.61 16.48
C GLY A 38 2.78 19.59 16.53
N SER A 39 1.57 20.06 16.22
CA SER A 39 0.31 19.32 16.39
C SER A 39 -0.12 18.49 15.20
N SER A 40 0.50 18.65 14.01
CA SER A 40 0.22 17.86 12.83
C SER A 40 1.12 16.63 12.76
N SER A 41 0.67 15.54 12.15
CA SER A 41 1.53 14.41 11.82
C SER A 41 1.89 14.41 10.33
N LEU A 42 2.81 13.53 9.91
CA LEU A 42 3.07 13.28 8.48
C LEU A 42 2.04 12.34 7.83
N LEU A 43 1.07 11.87 8.62
CA LEU A 43 0.10 10.87 8.17
C LEU A 43 -0.92 11.50 7.22
N THR A 44 -0.94 10.98 6.01
CA THR A 44 -1.91 11.33 4.98
C THR A 44 -2.04 10.17 3.99
N VAL A 45 -3.17 10.03 3.33
CA VAL A 45 -3.47 8.98 2.34
C VAL A 45 -2.92 7.61 2.78
N ASP A 46 -2.09 6.93 1.98
CA ASP A 46 -1.60 5.58 2.27
C ASP A 46 -0.68 5.52 3.49
N LEU A 47 0.08 6.58 3.77
CA LEU A 47 0.89 6.65 4.99
C LEU A 47 0.01 6.63 6.25
N GLY A 48 -1.14 7.30 6.21
CA GLY A 48 -2.10 7.34 7.31
C GLY A 48 -3.06 6.17 7.37
N GLN A 49 -3.37 5.54 6.22
CA GLN A 49 -4.37 4.47 6.13
C GLN A 49 -3.79 3.06 6.14
N GLN A 50 -2.47 2.90 5.92
CA GLN A 50 -1.85 1.60 5.72
C GLN A 50 -0.42 1.52 6.31
N TYR A 51 0.50 2.39 5.87
CA TYR A 51 1.93 2.19 6.16
C TYR A 51 2.25 2.33 7.65
N VAL A 52 1.65 3.28 8.35
CA VAL A 52 1.88 3.48 9.80
C VAL A 52 1.54 2.24 10.61
N ASP A 53 0.48 1.53 10.22
CA ASP A 53 0.02 0.30 10.89
C ASP A 53 0.95 -0.87 10.58
N LEU A 54 1.43 -0.98 9.34
CA LEU A 54 2.43 -1.97 8.93
C LEU A 54 3.79 -1.72 9.60
N PHE A 55 4.20 -0.46 9.81
CA PHE A 55 5.42 -0.13 10.57
C PHE A 55 5.29 -0.49 12.06
N SER A 56 4.12 -0.31 12.64
CA SER A 56 3.82 -0.80 13.99
C SER A 56 3.93 -2.32 14.07
N TYR A 57 3.41 -3.02 13.06
CA TYR A 57 3.49 -4.47 12.96
C TYR A 57 4.92 -4.98 12.70
N PHE A 58 5.72 -4.28 11.90
CA PHE A 58 7.15 -4.54 11.73
C PHE A 58 7.86 -4.59 13.09
N ARG A 59 7.62 -3.58 13.92
CA ARG A 59 8.17 -3.53 15.28
C ARG A 59 7.73 -4.74 16.12
N HIS A 60 6.43 -5.05 16.11
CA HIS A 60 5.90 -6.21 16.82
C HIS A 60 6.54 -7.51 16.35
N THR A 61 6.63 -7.73 15.03
CA THR A 61 7.21 -8.95 14.45
C THR A 61 8.65 -9.15 14.90
N LEU A 62 9.50 -8.13 14.82
CA LEU A 62 10.91 -8.29 15.16
C LEU A 62 11.17 -8.45 16.66
N LEU A 63 10.34 -7.83 17.52
CA LEU A 63 10.55 -7.84 18.97
C LEU A 63 9.82 -8.97 19.69
N HIS A 64 8.67 -9.46 19.16
CA HIS A 64 7.78 -10.37 19.91
C HIS A 64 7.43 -11.65 19.16
N ASP A 65 7.24 -11.62 17.83
CA ASP A 65 6.91 -12.83 17.04
C ASP A 65 7.61 -12.84 15.69
N PRO A 66 8.89 -13.23 15.60
CA PRO A 66 9.62 -13.33 14.33
C PRO A 66 8.98 -14.29 13.32
N SER A 67 8.15 -15.23 13.76
CA SER A 67 7.45 -16.15 12.87
C SER A 67 6.39 -15.45 12.01
N ALA A 68 5.91 -14.28 12.44
CA ALA A 68 4.97 -13.43 11.73
C ALA A 68 5.56 -12.80 10.44
N PHE A 69 6.87 -12.92 10.21
CA PHE A 69 7.48 -12.63 8.91
C PHE A 69 6.90 -13.48 7.77
N PHE A 70 6.50 -14.72 8.07
CA PHE A 70 6.02 -15.67 7.07
C PHE A 70 4.50 -15.70 6.93
N TYR A 71 3.77 -15.60 8.04
CA TYR A 71 2.32 -15.67 8.10
C TYR A 71 1.79 -14.87 9.28
N SER A 72 0.61 -14.27 9.16
CA SER A 72 0.01 -13.49 10.24
C SER A 72 -1.51 -13.63 10.30
N PHE A 73 -2.04 -13.81 11.51
CA PHE A 73 -3.48 -13.73 11.79
C PHE A 73 -3.97 -12.31 12.08
N SER A 74 -3.07 -11.32 12.12
CA SER A 74 -3.44 -9.90 12.09
C SER A 74 -3.72 -9.40 10.66
N LYS A 75 -3.32 -10.17 9.63
CA LYS A 75 -3.69 -9.96 8.23
C LYS A 75 -5.04 -10.64 7.98
N THR A 76 -6.12 -9.91 8.14
CA THR A 76 -7.49 -10.46 8.14
C THR A 76 -7.66 -11.65 9.09
N ILE A 77 -8.32 -12.72 8.62
CA ILE A 77 -8.46 -14.02 9.32
C ILE A 77 -7.21 -14.90 9.22
N GLY A 78 -6.14 -14.39 8.62
CA GLY A 78 -4.86 -15.04 8.39
C GLY A 78 -4.39 -14.84 6.95
N GLY A 79 -3.10 -14.55 6.74
CA GLY A 79 -2.55 -14.33 5.40
C GLY A 79 -1.03 -14.46 5.36
N GLU A 80 -0.52 -14.68 4.15
CA GLU A 80 0.89 -14.75 3.81
C GLU A 80 1.52 -13.38 3.93
N MET A 81 2.69 -13.27 4.53
CA MET A 81 3.33 -11.99 4.84
C MET A 81 4.55 -11.68 3.99
N VAL A 82 5.18 -12.66 3.31
CA VAL A 82 6.42 -12.39 2.54
C VAL A 82 6.20 -11.34 1.46
N GLY A 83 5.05 -11.38 0.76
CA GLY A 83 4.69 -10.35 -0.20
C GLY A 83 4.51 -8.96 0.43
N VAL A 84 3.97 -8.89 1.65
CA VAL A 84 3.85 -7.63 2.42
C VAL A 84 5.24 -7.11 2.80
N TRP A 85 6.12 -7.99 3.31
CA TRP A 85 7.48 -7.61 3.63
C TRP A 85 8.23 -7.09 2.40
N ALA A 86 8.20 -7.82 1.31
CA ALA A 86 8.93 -7.48 0.08
C ALA A 86 8.49 -6.15 -0.55
N TYR A 87 7.25 -5.71 -0.32
CA TYR A 87 6.73 -4.46 -0.87
C TYR A 87 6.80 -3.28 0.10
N TYR A 88 6.59 -3.51 1.42
CA TYR A 88 6.39 -2.42 2.38
C TYR A 88 7.50 -2.31 3.43
N LEU A 89 8.19 -3.40 3.80
CA LEU A 89 8.88 -3.48 5.09
C LEU A 89 10.38 -3.79 5.01
N MET A 90 10.95 -4.06 3.83
CA MET A 90 12.35 -4.48 3.70
C MET A 90 13.37 -3.33 3.76
N SER A 91 12.91 -2.08 3.85
CA SER A 91 13.80 -0.93 4.02
C SER A 91 14.65 -1.03 5.30
N PRO A 92 15.98 -0.87 5.23
CA PRO A 92 16.82 -0.89 6.43
C PRO A 92 16.51 0.28 7.39
N PHE A 93 15.95 1.38 6.91
CA PHE A 93 15.51 2.50 7.74
C PHE A 93 14.36 2.13 8.67
N ASN A 94 13.58 1.10 8.36
CA ASN A 94 12.49 0.62 9.21
C ASN A 94 12.99 0.12 10.57
N LEU A 95 14.28 -0.24 10.72
CA LEU A 95 14.88 -0.58 12.02
C LEU A 95 14.77 0.57 13.04
N ILE A 96 14.64 1.82 12.59
CA ILE A 96 14.43 2.99 13.44
C ILE A 96 13.09 2.88 14.18
N TYR A 97 12.05 2.28 13.57
CA TYR A 97 10.74 2.11 14.21
C TYR A 97 10.76 1.22 15.45
N LEU A 98 11.80 0.40 15.63
CA LEU A 98 11.96 -0.40 16.86
C LEU A 98 12.05 0.47 18.12
N LEU A 99 12.52 1.72 17.97
CA LEU A 99 12.66 2.68 19.06
C LEU A 99 11.38 3.46 19.37
N PHE A 100 10.34 3.39 18.51
CA PHE A 100 9.16 4.25 18.58
C PHE A 100 7.85 3.44 18.73
N PRO A 101 7.43 3.04 19.95
CA PRO A 101 6.19 2.30 20.17
C PRO A 101 4.95 3.20 20.12
N GLY A 102 3.79 2.59 19.78
CA GLY A 102 2.47 3.19 19.87
C GLY A 102 2.39 4.55 19.14
N GLN A 103 1.91 5.58 19.80
CA GLN A 103 1.74 6.90 19.17
C GLN A 103 3.05 7.61 18.79
N SER A 104 4.20 7.21 19.35
CA SER A 104 5.49 7.82 19.02
C SER A 104 6.03 7.38 17.65
N ILE A 105 5.41 6.42 16.99
CA ILE A 105 5.81 5.95 15.65
C ILE A 105 5.82 7.08 14.61
N THR A 106 5.00 8.12 14.79
CA THR A 106 4.99 9.32 13.94
C THR A 106 6.29 10.10 13.99
N THR A 107 6.97 10.13 15.14
CA THR A 107 8.32 10.68 15.28
C THR A 107 9.35 9.81 14.52
N GLY A 108 9.22 8.49 14.61
CA GLY A 108 10.03 7.57 13.80
C GLY A 108 9.84 7.81 12.30
N ILE A 109 8.59 8.00 11.85
CA ILE A 109 8.26 8.33 10.46
C ILE A 109 8.91 9.63 10.02
N PHE A 110 8.86 10.67 10.84
CA PHE A 110 9.55 11.93 10.59
C PHE A 110 11.07 11.70 10.38
N ILE A 111 11.73 11.03 11.32
CA ILE A 111 13.18 10.77 11.27
C ILE A 111 13.54 9.99 10.00
N VAL A 112 12.83 8.90 9.72
CA VAL A 112 13.08 8.07 8.54
C VAL A 112 12.87 8.88 7.26
N THR A 113 11.84 9.71 7.20
CA THR A 113 11.57 10.56 6.02
C THR A 113 12.75 11.48 5.73
N VAL A 114 13.20 12.29 6.71
CA VAL A 114 14.29 13.25 6.47
C VAL A 114 15.63 12.56 6.19
N LEU A 115 15.88 11.40 6.81
CA LEU A 115 17.07 10.60 6.52
C LEU A 115 17.10 10.12 5.06
N LYS A 116 15.98 9.68 4.50
CA LYS A 116 15.91 9.24 3.10
C LYS A 116 16.25 10.35 2.12
N TYR A 117 15.85 11.60 2.38
CA TYR A 117 16.30 12.77 1.61
C TYR A 117 17.81 12.98 1.71
N GLY A 118 18.35 12.89 2.92
CA GLY A 118 19.80 12.99 3.13
C GLY A 118 20.59 11.89 2.38
N PHE A 119 20.15 10.64 2.49
CA PHE A 119 20.82 9.52 1.81
C PHE A 119 20.68 9.57 0.29
N ALA A 120 19.57 10.08 -0.26
CA ALA A 120 19.44 10.34 -1.69
C ALA A 120 20.48 11.35 -2.19
N GLY A 121 20.68 12.45 -1.45
CA GLY A 121 21.74 13.42 -1.74
C GLY A 121 23.15 12.83 -1.63
N LEU A 122 23.41 12.05 -0.57
CA LEU A 122 24.69 11.40 -0.32
C LEU A 122 25.06 10.41 -1.44
N SER A 123 24.15 9.55 -1.84
CA SER A 123 24.40 8.53 -2.86
C SER A 123 24.65 9.14 -4.24
N PHE A 124 23.93 10.20 -4.59
CA PHE A 124 24.17 10.92 -5.85
C PHE A 124 25.53 11.65 -5.81
N ALA A 125 25.88 12.27 -4.69
CA ALA A 125 27.21 12.86 -4.48
C ALA A 125 28.32 11.81 -4.61
N TRP A 126 28.08 10.61 -4.07
CA TRP A 126 29.01 9.50 -4.20
C TRP A 126 29.23 9.10 -5.67
N LEU A 127 28.14 9.00 -6.45
CA LEU A 127 28.21 8.77 -7.90
C LEU A 127 29.03 9.85 -8.59
N LEU A 128 28.72 11.15 -8.37
CA LEU A 128 29.42 12.29 -9.00
C LEU A 128 30.92 12.29 -8.69
N THR A 129 31.29 12.03 -7.44
CA THR A 129 32.71 12.04 -7.02
C THR A 129 33.46 10.83 -7.50
N LYS A 130 32.89 9.63 -7.48
CA LYS A 130 33.56 8.39 -7.92
C LYS A 130 33.69 8.28 -9.42
N THR A 131 32.84 8.90 -10.19
CA THR A 131 32.96 9.05 -11.65
C THR A 131 33.74 10.29 -12.08
N GLN A 132 34.15 11.11 -11.11
CA GLN A 132 34.84 12.40 -11.35
C GLN A 132 34.03 13.36 -12.23
N THR A 133 32.71 13.21 -12.27
CA THR A 133 31.78 14.03 -13.06
C THR A 133 31.73 15.45 -12.52
N GLN A 134 31.75 15.62 -11.18
CA GLN A 134 31.74 16.93 -10.51
C GLN A 134 32.73 17.00 -9.36
N LYS A 135 33.10 18.24 -8.98
CA LYS A 135 34.03 18.57 -7.88
C LYS A 135 33.53 19.81 -7.11
N GLY A 136 34.00 19.94 -5.86
CA GLY A 136 33.72 21.12 -5.04
C GLY A 136 32.23 21.29 -4.75
N TRP A 137 31.74 22.54 -4.76
CA TRP A 137 30.37 22.88 -4.45
C TRP A 137 29.36 22.47 -5.51
N LEU A 138 29.81 22.13 -6.74
CA LEU A 138 28.88 21.56 -7.75
C LEU A 138 28.41 20.16 -7.40
N VAL A 139 29.15 19.42 -6.55
CA VAL A 139 28.68 18.11 -6.03
C VAL A 139 27.40 18.28 -5.22
N PRO A 140 27.38 19.06 -4.12
CA PRO A 140 26.11 19.27 -3.39
C PRO A 140 25.05 20.02 -4.21
N THR A 141 25.41 20.85 -5.18
CA THR A 141 24.45 21.50 -6.08
C THR A 141 23.57 20.49 -6.83
N PHE A 142 24.19 19.58 -7.58
CA PHE A 142 23.44 18.56 -8.32
C PHE A 142 22.81 17.48 -7.40
N SER A 143 23.45 17.19 -6.27
CA SER A 143 22.91 16.25 -5.29
C SER A 143 21.64 16.78 -4.61
N THR A 144 21.57 18.09 -4.34
CA THR A 144 20.37 18.74 -3.79
C THR A 144 19.23 18.77 -4.83
N ALA A 145 19.55 19.08 -6.10
CA ALA A 145 18.59 18.99 -7.20
C ALA A 145 18.01 17.58 -7.35
N TYR A 146 18.83 16.55 -7.17
CA TYR A 146 18.41 15.17 -7.21
C TYR A 146 17.56 14.78 -5.99
N ALA A 147 18.03 15.06 -4.78
CA ALA A 147 17.36 14.66 -3.54
C ALA A 147 15.99 15.31 -3.35
N LEU A 148 15.81 16.56 -3.81
CA LEU A 148 14.58 17.33 -3.69
C LEU A 148 13.73 17.36 -4.98
N MET A 149 14.04 16.50 -5.97
CA MET A 149 13.28 16.43 -7.22
C MET A 149 11.77 16.26 -6.97
N GLY A 150 10.95 16.77 -7.88
CA GLY A 150 9.49 16.78 -7.74
C GLY A 150 8.89 15.39 -7.49
N TRP A 151 9.51 14.31 -7.99
CA TRP A 151 9.08 12.96 -7.66
C TRP A 151 9.24 12.62 -6.17
N MET A 152 10.38 12.98 -5.54
CA MET A 152 10.60 12.77 -4.11
C MET A 152 9.61 13.58 -3.26
N VAL A 153 9.33 14.82 -3.69
CA VAL A 153 8.37 15.70 -3.01
C VAL A 153 6.96 15.13 -3.13
N ALA A 154 6.52 14.77 -4.34
CA ALA A 154 5.19 14.22 -4.59
C ALA A 154 4.95 12.87 -3.89
N ASN A 155 5.99 12.04 -3.78
CA ASN A 155 5.93 10.72 -3.14
C ASN A 155 6.44 10.71 -1.70
N GLN A 156 6.58 11.86 -1.03
CA GLN A 156 6.98 11.96 0.37
C GLN A 156 6.13 11.07 1.29
N LEU A 157 4.84 10.96 1.02
CA LEU A 157 3.91 10.10 1.75
C LEU A 157 4.07 8.59 1.41
N ASN A 158 4.67 8.26 0.26
CA ASN A 158 4.96 6.89 -0.17
C ASN A 158 6.38 6.48 0.26
N MET A 159 6.65 6.52 1.55
CA MET A 159 7.98 6.29 2.14
C MET A 159 8.65 5.01 1.67
N ILE A 160 7.85 3.98 1.36
CA ILE A 160 8.30 2.66 0.89
C ILE A 160 9.00 2.68 -0.48
N TRP A 161 8.92 3.81 -1.22
CA TRP A 161 9.55 3.97 -2.52
C TRP A 161 10.78 4.88 -2.48
N LEU A 162 10.95 5.69 -1.43
CA LEU A 162 12.00 6.71 -1.37
C LEU A 162 13.42 6.10 -1.31
N ASP A 163 13.57 4.89 -0.78
CA ASP A 163 14.85 4.16 -0.76
C ASP A 163 15.39 3.94 -2.17
N THR A 164 14.50 3.72 -3.13
CA THR A 164 14.86 3.55 -4.54
C THR A 164 15.68 4.72 -5.06
N VAL A 165 15.33 5.94 -4.67
CA VAL A 165 16.06 7.15 -5.05
C VAL A 165 17.46 7.18 -4.39
N ALA A 166 17.58 6.69 -3.17
CA ALA A 166 18.87 6.57 -2.51
C ALA A 166 19.76 5.47 -3.11
N ILE A 167 19.18 4.38 -3.61
CA ILE A 167 19.92 3.22 -4.13
C ILE A 167 20.24 3.37 -5.63
N LEU A 168 19.39 4.04 -6.44
CA LEU A 168 19.58 4.18 -7.89
C LEU A 168 20.96 4.72 -8.28
N PRO A 169 21.52 5.80 -7.67
CA PRO A 169 22.86 6.26 -8.01
C PRO A 169 23.94 5.22 -7.77
N LEU A 170 23.75 4.32 -6.81
CA LEU A 170 24.71 3.25 -6.50
C LEU A 170 24.64 2.11 -7.54
N VAL A 171 23.45 1.79 -8.05
CA VAL A 171 23.25 0.87 -9.18
C VAL A 171 23.95 1.44 -10.42
N ILE A 172 23.75 2.73 -10.72
CA ILE A 172 24.39 3.40 -11.86
C ILE A 172 25.89 3.48 -11.69
N LEU A 173 26.41 3.75 -10.48
CA LEU A 173 27.85 3.66 -10.19
C LEU A 173 28.38 2.25 -10.46
N GLY A 174 27.60 1.22 -10.17
CA GLY A 174 27.89 -0.17 -10.51
C GLY A 174 28.05 -0.36 -12.02
N LEU A 175 27.15 0.21 -12.83
CA LEU A 175 27.24 0.18 -14.30
C LEU A 175 28.42 0.96 -14.84
N GLU A 176 28.68 2.18 -14.34
CA GLU A 176 29.86 2.97 -14.70
C GLU A 176 31.16 2.18 -14.43
N ARG A 177 31.25 1.48 -13.30
CA ARG A 177 32.40 0.59 -13.00
C ARG A 177 32.47 -0.64 -13.89
N LEU A 178 31.33 -1.16 -14.32
CA LEU A 178 31.30 -2.27 -15.28
C LEU A 178 31.91 -1.85 -16.62
N PHE A 179 31.57 -0.65 -17.12
CA PHE A 179 32.12 -0.11 -18.37
C PHE A 179 33.63 0.26 -18.24
N THR A 180 34.02 0.84 -17.11
CA THR A 180 35.40 1.37 -16.96
C THR A 180 36.40 0.32 -16.47
N THR A 181 35.98 -0.62 -15.62
CA THR A 181 36.86 -1.60 -14.95
C THR A 181 36.48 -3.05 -15.20
N GLY A 182 35.40 -3.30 -15.90
CA GLY A 182 34.84 -4.66 -16.12
C GLY A 182 34.34 -5.36 -14.85
N LYS A 183 34.19 -4.66 -13.71
CA LYS A 183 33.85 -5.26 -12.42
C LYS A 183 32.34 -5.36 -12.26
N VAL A 184 31.75 -6.53 -12.46
CA VAL A 184 30.32 -6.85 -12.41
C VAL A 184 29.74 -6.73 -10.99
N ARG A 185 30.53 -7.06 -9.97
CA ARG A 185 30.10 -7.20 -8.56
C ARG A 185 29.36 -6.00 -7.97
N TYR A 186 29.73 -4.78 -8.38
CA TYR A 186 29.12 -3.56 -7.87
C TYR A 186 27.70 -3.38 -8.40
N PHE A 187 27.50 -3.66 -9.70
CA PHE A 187 26.18 -3.64 -10.31
C PHE A 187 25.28 -4.75 -9.73
N ALA A 188 25.75 -6.00 -9.72
CA ALA A 188 25.00 -7.12 -9.18
C ALA A 188 24.60 -6.92 -7.70
N GLY A 189 25.56 -6.44 -6.89
CA GLY A 189 25.31 -6.22 -5.46
C GLY A 189 24.26 -5.13 -5.19
N TRP A 190 24.38 -3.95 -5.83
CA TRP A 190 23.43 -2.87 -5.63
C TRP A 190 22.08 -3.16 -6.25
N LEU A 191 22.04 -3.90 -7.37
CA LEU A 191 20.77 -4.38 -7.93
C LEU A 191 20.08 -5.37 -6.99
N ALA A 192 20.84 -6.29 -6.36
CA ALA A 192 20.26 -7.19 -5.37
C ALA A 192 19.69 -6.44 -4.15
N VAL A 193 20.43 -5.44 -3.64
CA VAL A 193 19.94 -4.57 -2.55
C VAL A 193 18.65 -3.88 -2.95
N MET A 194 18.57 -3.31 -4.16
CA MET A 194 17.39 -2.67 -4.69
C MET A 194 16.18 -3.62 -4.75
N LEU A 195 16.39 -4.85 -5.26
CA LEU A 195 15.32 -5.85 -5.41
C LEU A 195 14.85 -6.40 -4.05
N ILE A 196 15.73 -6.46 -3.05
CA ILE A 196 15.38 -6.86 -1.67
C ILE A 196 14.62 -5.72 -0.98
N ASP A 197 15.06 -4.49 -1.14
CA ASP A 197 14.43 -3.31 -0.53
C ASP A 197 12.99 -3.14 -1.03
N ASN A 198 12.81 -3.11 -2.36
CA ASN A 198 11.50 -3.04 -3.00
C ASN A 198 11.56 -3.64 -4.42
N TYR A 199 11.00 -4.82 -4.60
CA TYR A 199 11.03 -5.52 -5.89
C TYR A 199 10.33 -4.76 -7.02
N TYR A 200 9.24 -4.05 -6.71
CA TYR A 200 8.43 -3.32 -7.69
C TYR A 200 9.18 -2.11 -8.26
N MET A 201 9.79 -1.31 -7.39
CA MET A 201 10.65 -0.20 -7.81
C MET A 201 11.94 -0.73 -8.44
N GLY A 202 12.46 -1.84 -7.93
CA GLY A 202 13.62 -2.54 -8.50
C GLY A 202 13.41 -2.99 -9.95
N TYR A 203 12.21 -3.42 -10.31
CA TYR A 203 11.83 -3.73 -11.69
C TYR A 203 11.98 -2.50 -12.60
N MET A 204 11.52 -1.32 -12.16
CA MET A 204 11.68 -0.07 -12.92
C MET A 204 13.17 0.29 -13.07
N VAL A 205 13.98 0.04 -12.04
CA VAL A 205 15.44 0.25 -12.11
C VAL A 205 16.12 -0.71 -13.08
N ILE A 206 15.65 -1.96 -13.20
CA ILE A 206 16.14 -2.90 -14.22
C ILE A 206 15.86 -2.35 -15.64
N LEU A 207 14.63 -1.90 -15.91
CA LEU A 207 14.28 -1.31 -17.21
C LEU A 207 15.13 -0.08 -17.51
N PHE A 208 15.29 0.81 -16.53
CA PHE A 208 16.16 1.97 -16.68
C PHE A 208 17.63 1.57 -16.89
N SER A 209 18.13 0.53 -16.22
CA SER A 209 19.48 0.03 -16.40
C SER A 209 19.74 -0.45 -17.84
N CYS A 210 18.74 -1.01 -18.51
CA CYS A 210 18.82 -1.35 -19.94
C CYS A 210 18.94 -0.10 -20.81
N LEU A 211 18.14 0.94 -20.55
CA LEU A 211 18.25 2.22 -21.26
C LEU A 211 19.58 2.91 -20.97
N TYR A 212 20.04 2.89 -19.73
CA TYR A 212 21.36 3.43 -19.33
C TYR A 212 22.51 2.69 -19.99
N TRP A 213 22.38 1.34 -20.14
CA TRP A 213 23.39 0.54 -20.84
C TRP A 213 23.55 1.00 -22.29
N LEU A 214 22.47 1.35 -23.00
CA LEU A 214 22.54 1.90 -24.36
C LEU A 214 23.39 3.18 -24.41
N TYR A 215 23.17 4.10 -23.47
CA TYR A 215 23.96 5.32 -23.34
C TYR A 215 25.43 5.00 -22.99
N GLY A 216 25.69 4.14 -22.02
CA GLY A 216 27.01 3.73 -21.61
C GLY A 216 27.80 3.03 -22.72
N ALA A 217 27.12 2.21 -23.52
CA ALA A 217 27.69 1.51 -24.66
C ALA A 217 28.26 2.49 -25.70
N THR A 218 27.59 3.61 -25.96
CA THR A 218 28.10 4.65 -26.88
C THR A 218 29.16 5.53 -26.25
N LYS A 219 29.00 5.86 -24.95
CA LYS A 219 29.96 6.68 -24.19
C LYS A 219 31.31 5.99 -24.04
N TYR A 220 31.31 4.68 -23.82
CA TYR A 220 32.51 3.85 -23.60
C TYR A 220 32.87 2.97 -24.81
N TRP A 221 32.38 3.32 -26.00
CA TRP A 221 32.62 2.58 -27.22
C TRP A 221 34.13 2.51 -27.56
N GLN A 222 34.64 1.31 -27.82
CA GLN A 222 35.98 1.06 -28.31
C GLN A 222 35.92 0.24 -29.61
N ASN A 223 35.33 -0.95 -29.55
CA ASN A 223 35.13 -1.85 -30.68
C ASN A 223 33.98 -2.84 -30.38
N VAL A 224 33.58 -3.65 -31.38
CA VAL A 224 32.46 -4.62 -31.26
C VAL A 224 32.77 -5.69 -30.19
N LYS A 225 34.01 -6.17 -30.08
CA LYS A 225 34.42 -7.18 -29.08
C LYS A 225 34.24 -6.65 -27.64
N THR A 226 34.64 -5.42 -27.40
CA THR A 226 34.45 -4.75 -26.09
C THR A 226 32.97 -4.55 -25.80
N LEU A 227 32.17 -4.14 -26.80
CA LEU A 227 30.72 -3.99 -26.65
C LEU A 227 30.06 -5.32 -26.26
N ALA A 228 30.37 -6.42 -26.98
CA ALA A 228 29.86 -7.76 -26.68
C ALA A 228 30.25 -8.20 -25.26
N THR A 229 31.51 -7.94 -24.86
CA THR A 229 31.99 -8.25 -23.51
C THR A 229 31.21 -7.46 -22.44
N HIS A 230 30.93 -6.17 -22.67
CA HIS A 230 30.13 -5.35 -21.74
C HIS A 230 28.68 -5.83 -21.69
N ALA A 231 28.08 -6.23 -22.82
CA ALA A 231 26.74 -6.79 -22.88
C ALA A 231 26.63 -8.09 -22.07
N LEU A 232 27.57 -9.03 -22.27
CA LEU A 232 27.62 -10.28 -21.50
C LEU A 232 27.79 -10.01 -19.98
N LYS A 233 28.69 -9.10 -19.62
CA LYS A 233 28.88 -8.70 -18.21
C LYS A 233 27.67 -8.01 -17.61
N PHE A 234 26.96 -7.19 -18.37
CA PHE A 234 25.71 -6.57 -17.95
C PHE A 234 24.63 -7.62 -17.69
N ALA A 235 24.40 -8.52 -18.65
CA ALA A 235 23.44 -9.61 -18.51
C ALA A 235 23.78 -10.51 -17.30
N TRP A 236 25.06 -10.89 -17.16
CA TRP A 236 25.53 -11.68 -16.04
C TRP A 236 25.35 -10.97 -14.70
N GLY A 237 25.67 -9.67 -14.64
CA GLY A 237 25.46 -8.85 -13.44
C GLY A 237 23.98 -8.73 -13.05
N GLY A 238 23.10 -8.57 -14.03
CA GLY A 238 21.65 -8.59 -13.83
C GLY A 238 21.16 -9.91 -13.25
N LEU A 239 21.56 -11.03 -13.88
CA LEU A 239 21.21 -12.39 -13.42
C LEU A 239 21.72 -12.66 -11.99
N LEU A 240 22.97 -12.26 -11.67
CA LEU A 240 23.49 -12.40 -10.32
C LEU A 240 22.71 -11.54 -9.30
N GLY A 241 22.35 -10.31 -9.66
CA GLY A 241 21.52 -9.45 -8.80
C GLY A 241 20.18 -10.10 -8.47
N VAL A 242 19.49 -10.65 -9.47
CA VAL A 242 18.25 -11.40 -9.28
C VAL A 242 18.47 -12.68 -8.47
N ALA A 243 19.56 -13.42 -8.75
CA ALA A 243 19.86 -14.66 -8.02
C ALA A 243 20.16 -14.41 -6.52
N PHE A 244 20.86 -13.33 -6.16
CA PHE A 244 21.11 -12.96 -4.76
C PHE A 244 19.84 -12.55 -4.01
N SER A 245 18.82 -12.10 -4.69
CA SER A 245 17.52 -11.73 -4.11
C SER A 245 16.44 -12.82 -4.25
N ALA A 246 16.77 -13.99 -4.84
CA ALA A 246 15.79 -15.03 -5.16
C ALA A 246 15.06 -15.60 -3.94
N TRP A 247 15.71 -15.62 -2.75
CA TRP A 247 15.10 -16.07 -1.50
C TRP A 247 13.84 -15.27 -1.12
N LEU A 248 13.77 -14.00 -1.52
CA LEU A 248 12.62 -13.12 -1.30
C LEU A 248 11.75 -13.01 -2.56
N LEU A 249 12.36 -12.91 -3.75
CA LEU A 249 11.64 -12.67 -5.00
C LEU A 249 10.74 -13.85 -5.40
N LEU A 250 11.19 -15.10 -5.27
CA LEU A 250 10.39 -16.23 -5.71
C LEU A 250 9.11 -16.45 -4.87
N PRO A 251 9.16 -16.42 -3.52
CA PRO A 251 7.95 -16.43 -2.71
C PRO A 251 7.05 -15.21 -2.98
N THR A 252 7.65 -14.02 -3.18
CA THR A 252 6.90 -12.80 -3.50
C THR A 252 6.17 -12.93 -4.83
N PHE A 253 6.82 -13.45 -5.86
CA PHE A 253 6.18 -13.69 -7.16
C PHE A 253 4.99 -14.65 -7.04
N TRP A 254 5.12 -15.70 -6.22
CA TRP A 254 4.00 -16.59 -5.91
C TRP A 254 2.84 -15.82 -5.22
N ALA A 255 3.14 -14.98 -4.23
CA ALA A 255 2.14 -14.18 -3.54
C ALA A 255 1.41 -13.20 -4.50
N LEU A 256 2.15 -12.59 -5.44
CA LEU A 256 1.57 -11.68 -6.45
C LEU A 256 0.59 -12.39 -7.39
N ILE A 257 0.93 -13.60 -7.87
CA ILE A 257 0.03 -14.40 -8.72
C ILE A 257 -1.29 -14.72 -7.98
N GLN A 258 -1.25 -14.90 -6.65
CA GLN A 258 -2.45 -15.16 -5.84
C GLN A 258 -3.21 -13.88 -5.43
N SER A 259 -2.67 -12.70 -5.72
CA SER A 259 -3.24 -11.39 -5.32
C SER A 259 -4.21 -10.82 -6.36
N LYS A 260 -4.43 -9.52 -6.29
CA LYS A 260 -5.30 -8.75 -7.22
C LYS A 260 -4.98 -8.91 -8.71
N ALA A 261 -3.82 -9.42 -9.08
CA ALA A 261 -3.49 -9.77 -10.46
C ALA A 261 -4.51 -10.73 -11.10
N GLN A 262 -5.27 -11.48 -10.29
CA GLN A 262 -6.35 -12.35 -10.76
C GLN A 262 -7.61 -11.59 -11.21
N TYR A 263 -7.78 -10.32 -10.82
CA TYR A 263 -8.98 -9.53 -11.16
C TYR A 263 -8.84 -8.72 -12.44
N ASN A 264 -7.62 -8.36 -12.82
CA ASN A 264 -7.36 -7.40 -13.90
C ASN A 264 -6.72 -8.08 -15.11
N VAL A 265 -7.54 -8.31 -16.15
CA VAL A 265 -7.03 -8.51 -17.51
C VAL A 265 -6.93 -7.13 -18.14
N THR A 266 -5.75 -6.53 -18.12
CA THR A 266 -5.52 -5.22 -18.74
C THR A 266 -5.54 -5.39 -20.26
N LYS A 267 -6.50 -4.78 -20.92
CA LYS A 267 -6.48 -4.64 -22.38
C LYS A 267 -5.51 -3.53 -22.75
N VAL A 268 -4.52 -3.83 -23.56
CA VAL A 268 -3.53 -2.86 -24.04
C VAL A 268 -4.09 -2.14 -25.28
N HIS A 269 -4.13 -0.82 -25.24
CA HIS A 269 -4.55 -0.01 -26.39
C HIS A 269 -3.36 0.78 -26.93
N LEU A 270 -3.19 0.77 -28.25
CA LEU A 270 -2.13 1.53 -28.91
C LEU A 270 -2.57 3.01 -29.06
N LYS A 271 -2.60 3.75 -27.93
CA LYS A 271 -3.05 5.14 -27.91
C LYS A 271 -2.21 6.00 -26.95
N LEU A 272 -2.29 7.29 -27.15
CA LEU A 272 -1.81 8.27 -26.16
C LEU A 272 -2.83 8.39 -25.03
N GLU A 273 -2.37 8.39 -23.79
CA GLU A 273 -3.22 8.53 -22.58
C GLU A 273 -3.74 9.96 -22.43
N TYR A 274 -2.92 10.93 -22.84
CA TYR A 274 -3.27 12.35 -22.87
C TYR A 274 -2.43 13.09 -23.91
N ALA A 275 -2.81 14.34 -24.22
CA ALA A 275 -2.07 15.18 -25.14
C ALA A 275 -0.67 15.51 -24.58
N PRO A 276 0.45 15.17 -25.26
CA PRO A 276 1.82 15.23 -24.71
C PRO A 276 2.23 16.61 -24.18
N TRP A 277 1.71 17.72 -24.76
CA TRP A 277 2.01 19.06 -24.28
C TRP A 277 1.61 19.32 -22.82
N LYS A 278 0.61 18.56 -22.26
CA LYS A 278 0.18 18.71 -20.85
C LYS A 278 1.29 18.39 -19.86
N MET A 279 2.20 17.48 -20.21
CA MET A 279 3.33 17.17 -19.33
C MET A 279 4.31 18.34 -19.18
N LEU A 280 4.36 19.28 -20.15
CA LEU A 280 5.21 20.47 -20.07
C LEU A 280 4.89 21.32 -18.84
N ALA A 281 3.63 21.32 -18.40
CA ALA A 281 3.21 22.00 -17.19
C ALA A 281 3.94 21.51 -15.93
N LYS A 282 4.50 20.29 -15.93
CA LYS A 282 5.26 19.73 -14.82
C LYS A 282 6.68 20.30 -14.67
N PHE A 283 7.11 21.15 -15.58
CA PHE A 283 8.27 22.03 -15.38
C PHE A 283 7.96 23.28 -14.54
N VAL A 284 6.69 23.51 -14.19
CA VAL A 284 6.29 24.61 -13.30
C VAL A 284 6.35 24.15 -11.85
N THR A 285 6.87 25.02 -10.97
CA THR A 285 6.94 24.75 -9.52
C THR A 285 5.55 24.61 -8.90
N GLY A 286 5.39 23.80 -7.86
CA GLY A 286 4.15 23.67 -7.10
C GLY A 286 2.99 23.01 -7.85
N THR A 287 3.25 22.27 -8.92
CA THR A 287 2.21 21.59 -9.74
C THR A 287 1.74 20.25 -9.18
N PHE A 288 2.12 19.91 -7.95
CA PHE A 288 1.61 18.77 -7.24
C PHE A 288 0.60 19.18 -6.18
N ASN A 289 -0.56 18.52 -6.16
CA ASN A 289 -1.61 18.66 -5.15
C ASN A 289 -2.33 17.31 -4.96
N PHE A 290 -3.33 17.29 -4.09
CA PHE A 290 -4.09 16.07 -3.81
C PHE A 290 -4.74 15.47 -5.06
N ASP A 291 -5.32 16.31 -5.94
CA ASP A 291 -6.03 15.85 -7.15
C ASP A 291 -5.11 15.18 -8.18
N GLN A 292 -3.80 15.45 -8.10
CA GLN A 292 -2.79 14.81 -8.95
C GLN A 292 -2.41 13.40 -8.49
N MET A 293 -2.82 12.96 -7.29
CA MET A 293 -2.51 11.63 -6.79
C MET A 293 -3.26 10.51 -7.52
N PRO A 294 -4.59 10.59 -7.76
CA PRO A 294 -5.32 9.53 -8.46
C PRO A 294 -5.14 9.56 -9.99
N SER A 295 -4.89 10.71 -10.61
CA SER A 295 -4.96 10.85 -12.08
C SER A 295 -4.09 11.97 -12.66
N GLY A 296 -2.97 12.30 -12.02
CA GLY A 296 -2.07 13.38 -12.46
C GLY A 296 -1.13 12.98 -13.58
N GLN A 297 -0.39 13.96 -14.11
CA GLN A 297 0.74 13.77 -15.01
C GLN A 297 2.02 13.44 -14.22
N PRO A 298 3.10 12.94 -14.88
CA PRO A 298 4.33 12.54 -14.21
C PRO A 298 5.00 13.69 -13.45
N ASN A 299 5.38 13.46 -12.20
CA ASN A 299 6.04 14.45 -11.37
C ASN A 299 7.56 14.44 -11.61
N PHE A 300 8.06 15.28 -12.50
CA PHE A 300 9.48 15.30 -12.87
C PHE A 300 10.16 16.66 -12.69
N TYR A 301 9.60 17.56 -11.88
CA TYR A 301 10.27 18.83 -11.59
C TYR A 301 11.68 18.59 -11.06
N VAL A 302 12.67 19.26 -11.62
CA VAL A 302 14.04 19.35 -11.13
C VAL A 302 14.51 20.79 -11.26
N ALA A 303 15.56 21.15 -10.49
CA ALA A 303 16.08 22.53 -10.51
C ALA A 303 16.39 23.03 -11.92
N TRP A 304 16.05 24.27 -12.22
CA TRP A 304 16.26 24.89 -13.53
C TRP A 304 17.72 24.85 -13.98
N LEU A 305 18.66 24.90 -13.03
CA LEU A 305 20.08 24.71 -13.34
C LEU A 305 20.35 23.34 -13.99
N ALA A 306 19.72 22.28 -13.47
CA ALA A 306 19.86 20.94 -14.03
C ALA A 306 19.18 20.83 -15.41
N VAL A 307 18.00 21.45 -15.59
CA VAL A 307 17.27 21.47 -16.88
C VAL A 307 18.10 22.19 -17.96
N LEU A 308 18.59 23.40 -17.68
CA LEU A 308 19.39 24.16 -18.65
C LEU A 308 20.74 23.47 -18.91
N ALA A 309 21.35 22.87 -17.90
CA ALA A 309 22.58 22.08 -18.08
C ALA A 309 22.32 20.80 -18.92
N PHE A 310 21.15 20.19 -18.79
CA PHE A 310 20.73 19.06 -19.64
C PHE A 310 20.62 19.50 -21.12
N VAL A 311 19.98 20.64 -21.40
CA VAL A 311 19.91 21.20 -22.76
C VAL A 311 21.33 21.51 -23.27
N LEU A 312 22.18 22.10 -22.43
CA LEU A 312 23.58 22.42 -22.77
C LEU A 312 24.37 21.19 -23.19
N PHE A 313 24.10 19.99 -22.66
CA PHE A 313 24.76 18.74 -23.08
C PHE A 313 24.64 18.53 -24.60
N PHE A 314 23.48 18.75 -25.16
CA PHE A 314 23.24 18.58 -26.60
C PHE A 314 23.88 19.69 -27.44
N LEU A 315 24.02 20.90 -26.90
CA LEU A 315 24.60 22.05 -27.59
C LEU A 315 26.14 22.05 -27.57
N ARG A 316 26.76 21.24 -26.72
CA ARG A 316 28.25 21.21 -26.60
C ARG A 316 28.90 20.31 -27.63
N ARG A 317 29.90 20.83 -28.33
CA ARG A 317 30.67 20.08 -29.35
C ARG A 317 31.58 18.99 -28.80
N GLN A 318 31.95 19.06 -27.49
CA GLN A 318 32.85 18.07 -26.87
C GLN A 318 32.28 16.66 -26.75
N PHE A 319 30.96 16.49 -26.78
CA PHE A 319 30.32 15.18 -26.75
C PHE A 319 30.17 14.63 -28.16
N LYS A 320 30.61 13.40 -28.41
CA LYS A 320 30.50 12.71 -29.70
C LYS A 320 29.01 12.64 -30.09
N TRP A 321 28.74 12.71 -31.38
CA TRP A 321 27.37 12.66 -31.92
C TRP A 321 26.64 11.39 -31.50
N SER A 322 27.32 10.20 -31.51
CA SER A 322 26.77 8.91 -31.10
C SER A 322 26.30 8.93 -29.65
N VAL A 323 27.04 9.60 -28.75
CA VAL A 323 26.67 9.76 -27.32
C VAL A 323 25.47 10.67 -27.18
N LYS A 324 25.40 11.76 -27.95
CA LYS A 324 24.21 12.64 -27.96
C LYS A 324 22.98 11.92 -28.50
N LEU A 325 23.14 11.15 -29.56
CA LEU A 325 22.03 10.39 -30.18
C LEU A 325 21.49 9.35 -29.21
N SER A 326 22.35 8.58 -28.55
CA SER A 326 21.90 7.60 -27.55
C SER A 326 21.24 8.29 -26.35
N ALA A 327 21.76 9.43 -25.88
CA ALA A 327 21.13 10.22 -24.83
C ALA A 327 19.74 10.74 -25.27
N LEU A 328 19.61 11.17 -26.54
CA LEU A 328 18.31 11.59 -27.11
C LEU A 328 17.31 10.44 -27.20
N ILE A 329 17.78 9.24 -27.62
CA ILE A 329 16.92 8.04 -27.68
C ILE A 329 16.42 7.69 -26.27
N VAL A 330 17.28 7.65 -25.26
CA VAL A 330 16.86 7.41 -23.86
C VAL A 330 15.84 8.46 -23.41
N THR A 331 16.10 9.74 -23.67
CA THR A 331 15.19 10.82 -23.32
C THR A 331 13.84 10.69 -24.03
N ALA A 332 13.84 10.42 -25.33
CA ALA A 332 12.64 10.24 -26.11
C ALA A 332 11.81 9.02 -25.64
N THR A 333 12.48 7.91 -25.33
CA THR A 333 11.82 6.71 -24.78
C THR A 333 11.15 7.02 -23.45
N LEU A 334 11.83 7.75 -22.53
CA LEU A 334 11.26 8.13 -21.24
C LEU A 334 10.07 9.09 -21.40
N ILE A 335 10.18 10.11 -22.29
CA ILE A 335 9.10 11.05 -22.56
C ILE A 335 7.90 10.33 -23.19
N LEU A 336 8.14 9.43 -24.14
CA LEU A 336 7.07 8.65 -24.79
C LEU A 336 6.39 7.74 -23.78
N SER A 337 7.15 7.15 -22.83
CA SER A 337 6.60 6.33 -21.73
C SER A 337 5.64 7.11 -20.82
N PHE A 338 5.73 8.42 -20.75
CA PHE A 338 4.81 9.23 -19.95
C PHE A 338 3.44 9.48 -20.60
N CYS A 339 3.26 9.15 -21.84
CA CYS A 339 2.00 9.44 -22.53
C CYS A 339 1.49 8.31 -23.44
N TYR A 340 2.26 7.26 -23.67
CA TYR A 340 1.89 6.14 -24.54
C TYR A 340 1.60 4.89 -23.70
N GLU A 341 0.32 4.47 -23.70
CA GLU A 341 -0.22 3.41 -22.85
C GLU A 341 0.62 2.11 -22.79
N PRO A 342 1.11 1.53 -23.90
CA PRO A 342 1.90 0.32 -23.83
C PRO A 342 3.22 0.46 -23.08
N LEU A 343 3.85 1.63 -23.16
CA LEU A 343 5.11 1.89 -22.46
C LEU A 343 4.86 2.17 -20.97
N ASP A 344 3.79 2.93 -20.62
CA ASP A 344 3.41 3.10 -19.22
C ASP A 344 3.11 1.76 -18.55
N LEU A 345 2.34 0.90 -19.21
CA LEU A 345 2.07 -0.46 -18.76
C LEU A 345 3.34 -1.30 -18.59
N LEU A 346 4.32 -1.17 -19.50
CA LEU A 346 5.60 -1.87 -19.38
C LEU A 346 6.30 -1.47 -18.07
N TRP A 347 6.35 -0.19 -17.71
CA TRP A 347 6.98 0.26 -16.47
C TRP A 347 6.24 -0.24 -15.21
N HIS A 348 4.96 -0.54 -15.32
CA HIS A 348 4.11 -1.02 -14.23
C HIS A 348 3.85 -2.54 -14.28
N ALA A 349 4.70 -3.30 -14.99
CA ALA A 349 4.58 -4.76 -15.12
C ALA A 349 3.21 -5.22 -15.65
N GLY A 350 2.63 -4.48 -16.58
CA GLY A 350 1.38 -4.81 -17.26
C GLY A 350 0.10 -4.46 -16.49
N GLN A 351 0.18 -3.65 -15.43
CA GLN A 351 -0.99 -3.20 -14.65
C GLN A 351 -0.96 -1.70 -14.42
N PHE A 352 -2.05 -1.00 -14.72
CA PHE A 352 -2.16 0.42 -14.36
C PHE A 352 -2.20 0.59 -12.84
N PRO A 353 -1.43 1.54 -12.30
CA PRO A 353 -1.57 1.94 -10.91
C PRO A 353 -2.94 2.62 -10.70
N VAL A 354 -3.65 2.25 -9.63
CA VAL A 354 -4.94 2.87 -9.27
C VAL A 354 -4.73 4.32 -8.80
N TRP A 355 -3.64 4.58 -8.08
CA TRP A 355 -3.19 5.87 -7.60
C TRP A 355 -1.72 6.07 -7.92
N TYR A 356 -1.24 7.32 -7.94
CA TYR A 356 0.14 7.71 -8.22
C TYR A 356 0.62 7.18 -9.58
N PRO A 357 0.08 7.70 -10.70
CA PRO A 357 0.49 7.33 -12.05
C PRO A 357 1.95 7.70 -12.31
N TYR A 358 2.56 7.07 -13.31
CA TYR A 358 3.93 7.33 -13.76
C TYR A 358 4.97 7.26 -12.64
N ARG A 359 4.87 6.22 -11.78
CA ARG A 359 5.78 6.02 -10.63
C ARG A 359 7.24 5.99 -11.03
N PHE A 360 7.56 5.61 -12.26
CA PHE A 360 8.90 5.57 -12.81
C PHE A 360 9.49 6.95 -13.16
N SER A 361 8.78 8.07 -12.98
CA SER A 361 9.29 9.40 -13.35
C SER A 361 10.56 9.82 -12.56
N PHE A 362 10.89 9.14 -11.45
CA PHE A 362 12.16 9.34 -10.74
C PHE A 362 13.38 9.02 -11.61
N VAL A 363 13.30 8.06 -12.54
CA VAL A 363 14.41 7.74 -13.43
C VAL A 363 14.65 8.83 -14.47
N PHE A 364 13.59 9.53 -14.89
CA PHE A 364 13.70 10.71 -15.76
C PHE A 364 14.34 11.88 -15.00
N CYS A 365 13.93 12.14 -13.76
CA CYS A 365 14.56 13.15 -12.91
C CYS A 365 16.05 12.85 -12.74
N PHE A 366 16.40 11.61 -12.38
CA PHE A 366 17.79 11.16 -12.31
C PHE A 366 18.53 11.43 -13.62
N TRP A 367 17.94 11.07 -14.75
CA TRP A 367 18.52 11.20 -16.08
C TRP A 367 18.84 12.66 -16.41
N VAL A 368 17.89 13.58 -16.21
CA VAL A 368 18.08 15.01 -16.46
C VAL A 368 19.19 15.58 -15.58
N VAL A 369 19.18 15.28 -14.29
CA VAL A 369 20.20 15.78 -13.35
C VAL A 369 21.58 15.17 -13.68
N TRP A 370 21.65 13.87 -14.02
CA TRP A 370 22.89 13.18 -14.34
C TRP A 370 23.54 13.69 -15.63
N ILE A 371 22.77 13.85 -16.70
CA ILE A 371 23.26 14.38 -17.99
C ILE A 371 23.62 15.85 -17.84
N GLY A 372 22.83 16.64 -17.12
CA GLY A 372 23.14 18.02 -16.81
C GLY A 372 24.44 18.18 -16.03
N ALA A 373 24.67 17.30 -15.04
CA ALA A 373 25.92 17.28 -14.28
C ALA A 373 27.16 16.97 -15.16
N GLN A 374 27.03 16.18 -16.21
CA GLN A 374 28.14 15.93 -17.15
C GLN A 374 28.43 17.14 -18.05
N ALA A 375 27.38 17.95 -18.30
CA ALA A 375 27.53 19.10 -19.20
C ALA A 375 28.08 20.36 -18.53
N LEU A 376 27.72 20.64 -17.29
CA LEU A 376 28.06 21.87 -16.60
C LEU A 376 29.36 21.66 -15.76
N THR A 377 30.38 22.46 -16.05
CA THR A 377 31.61 22.57 -15.24
C THR A 377 31.92 24.02 -14.94
N ASP A 378 32.74 24.27 -13.92
CA ASP A 378 33.21 25.62 -13.52
C ASP A 378 34.13 26.31 -14.54
N LYS A 379 34.51 25.61 -15.59
CA LYS A 379 35.42 26.12 -16.65
C LYS A 379 34.66 26.47 -17.94
N ILE A 380 33.35 26.28 -18.00
CA ILE A 380 32.59 26.43 -19.25
C ILE A 380 32.21 27.89 -19.45
N THR A 381 32.47 28.41 -20.62
CA THR A 381 31.92 29.65 -21.14
C THR A 381 30.73 29.30 -22.06
N ILE A 382 29.56 29.82 -21.78
CA ILE A 382 28.39 29.65 -22.63
C ILE A 382 28.45 30.66 -23.76
N LYS A 383 28.40 30.21 -25.00
CA LYS A 383 28.38 31.05 -26.19
C LYS A 383 27.02 31.72 -26.36
N LEU A 384 26.97 32.91 -26.94
CA LEU A 384 25.72 33.65 -27.16
C LEU A 384 24.64 32.78 -27.85
N TRP A 385 25.01 32.06 -28.91
CA TRP A 385 24.04 31.20 -29.62
C TRP A 385 23.45 30.09 -28.74
N GLN A 386 24.20 29.55 -27.79
CA GLN A 386 23.73 28.55 -26.81
C GLN A 386 22.74 29.20 -25.83
N ALA A 387 23.05 30.38 -25.36
CA ALA A 387 22.15 31.18 -24.50
C ALA A 387 20.83 31.52 -25.21
N LEU A 388 20.92 32.00 -26.47
CA LEU A 388 19.76 32.30 -27.30
C LEU A 388 18.91 31.05 -27.60
N THR A 389 19.53 29.89 -27.85
CA THR A 389 18.80 28.62 -28.03
C THR A 389 18.05 28.22 -26.73
N MET A 390 18.71 28.32 -25.58
CA MET A 390 18.06 28.02 -24.28
C MET A 390 16.92 29.03 -24.02
N LEU A 391 17.12 30.33 -24.31
CA LEU A 391 16.07 31.35 -24.17
C LEU A 391 14.87 31.04 -25.07
N ALA A 392 15.10 30.68 -26.33
CA ALA A 392 14.03 30.34 -27.28
C ALA A 392 13.23 29.11 -26.80
N LEU A 393 13.90 28.09 -26.25
CA LEU A 393 13.22 26.94 -25.68
C LEU A 393 12.39 27.31 -24.44
N LEU A 394 12.91 28.18 -23.56
CA LEU A 394 12.15 28.68 -22.39
C LEU A 394 10.94 29.50 -22.82
N VAL A 395 11.10 30.42 -23.78
CA VAL A 395 9.98 31.22 -24.32
C VAL A 395 8.94 30.29 -24.92
N GLY A 396 9.33 29.34 -25.77
CA GLY A 396 8.40 28.37 -26.37
C GLY A 396 7.66 27.54 -25.31
N LEU A 397 8.37 27.02 -24.29
CA LEU A 397 7.80 26.27 -23.19
C LEU A 397 6.76 27.09 -22.41
N PHE A 398 7.15 28.27 -21.92
CA PHE A 398 6.27 29.10 -21.09
C PHE A 398 5.10 29.72 -21.86
N THR A 399 5.29 30.07 -23.12
CA THR A 399 4.19 30.51 -24.02
C THR A 399 3.18 29.37 -24.21
N THR A 400 3.64 28.15 -24.47
CA THR A 400 2.75 27.00 -24.63
C THR A 400 1.93 26.76 -23.36
N ILE A 401 2.55 26.85 -22.18
CA ILE A 401 1.85 26.66 -20.89
C ILE A 401 0.86 27.81 -20.66
N TYR A 402 1.29 29.06 -20.87
CA TYR A 402 0.44 30.24 -20.67
C TYR A 402 -0.81 30.22 -21.52
N LEU A 403 -0.66 29.94 -22.82
CA LEU A 403 -1.80 29.86 -23.76
C LEU A 403 -2.79 28.75 -23.42
N ASN A 404 -2.36 27.73 -22.71
CA ASN A 404 -3.17 26.58 -22.33
C ASN A 404 -3.43 26.48 -20.81
N ILE A 405 -3.16 27.52 -20.03
CA ILE A 405 -3.20 27.44 -18.55
C ILE A 405 -4.58 26.98 -18.01
N LYS A 406 -5.67 27.41 -18.69
CA LYS A 406 -7.04 26.98 -18.34
C LYS A 406 -7.29 25.47 -18.50
N LYS A 407 -6.47 24.78 -19.30
CA LYS A 407 -6.59 23.30 -19.50
C LYS A 407 -5.74 22.49 -18.53
N VAL A 408 -4.90 23.13 -17.72
CA VAL A 408 -4.03 22.54 -16.70
C VAL A 408 -4.32 23.17 -15.35
N THR A 409 -5.44 22.81 -14.75
CA THR A 409 -6.04 23.44 -13.56
C THR A 409 -5.16 23.44 -12.31
N TYR A 410 -4.12 22.60 -12.27
CA TYR A 410 -3.14 22.52 -11.18
C TYR A 410 -1.98 23.53 -11.33
N VAL A 411 -1.94 24.32 -12.38
CA VAL A 411 -0.97 25.41 -12.59
C VAL A 411 -1.63 26.75 -12.27
N THR A 412 -1.10 27.45 -11.28
CA THR A 412 -1.52 28.82 -10.98
C THR A 412 -0.67 29.84 -11.74
N GLN A 413 -1.21 31.03 -12.01
CA GLN A 413 -0.42 32.12 -12.62
C GLN A 413 0.78 32.49 -11.75
N ALA A 414 0.61 32.50 -10.42
CA ALA A 414 1.70 32.80 -9.49
C ALA A 414 2.84 31.79 -9.62
N ASN A 415 2.54 30.47 -9.64
CA ASN A 415 3.54 29.43 -9.81
C ASN A 415 4.26 29.53 -11.15
N LEU A 416 3.54 29.88 -12.22
CA LEU A 416 4.13 30.10 -13.55
C LEU A 416 5.09 31.27 -13.55
N LEU A 417 4.71 32.45 -12.98
CA LEU A 417 5.57 33.62 -12.89
C LEU A 417 6.81 33.36 -12.03
N ILE A 418 6.67 32.72 -10.88
CA ILE A 418 7.81 32.33 -10.03
C ILE A 418 8.77 31.46 -10.84
N THR A 419 8.23 30.49 -11.59
CA THR A 419 9.05 29.57 -12.40
C THR A 419 9.77 30.27 -13.52
N ILE A 420 9.11 31.21 -14.22
CA ILE A 420 9.73 32.05 -15.24
C ILE A 420 10.90 32.84 -14.63
N GLY A 421 10.69 33.46 -13.45
CA GLY A 421 11.74 34.18 -12.72
C GLY A 421 12.93 33.30 -12.38
N LEU A 422 12.69 32.10 -11.82
CA LEU A 422 13.75 31.13 -11.48
C LEU A 422 14.52 30.67 -12.73
N ALA A 423 13.84 30.37 -13.82
CA ALA A 423 14.46 29.97 -15.07
C ALA A 423 15.30 31.10 -15.70
N ALA A 424 14.76 32.35 -15.69
CA ALA A 424 15.46 33.51 -16.21
C ALA A 424 16.73 33.87 -15.39
N ILE A 425 16.61 33.89 -14.05
CA ILE A 425 17.75 34.12 -13.16
C ILE A 425 18.83 33.06 -13.40
N THR A 426 18.43 31.78 -13.54
CA THR A 426 19.33 30.66 -13.78
C THR A 426 20.02 30.80 -15.15
N LEU A 427 19.29 31.19 -16.20
CA LEU A 427 19.87 31.43 -17.53
C LEU A 427 20.88 32.58 -17.50
N ILE A 428 20.54 33.72 -16.87
CA ILE A 428 21.45 34.85 -16.65
C ILE A 428 22.69 34.39 -15.89
N PHE A 429 22.53 33.70 -14.76
CA PHE A 429 23.64 33.15 -13.97
C PHE A 429 24.59 32.31 -14.82
N LEU A 430 24.06 31.45 -15.69
CA LEU A 430 24.86 30.59 -16.55
C LEU A 430 25.72 31.38 -17.56
N THR A 431 25.31 32.58 -17.97
CA THR A 431 26.03 33.43 -18.91
C THR A 431 27.08 34.34 -18.25
N LEU A 432 27.07 34.48 -16.90
CA LEU A 432 27.99 35.33 -16.18
C LEU A 432 29.45 34.84 -16.30
N PRO A 433 30.44 35.77 -16.28
CA PRO A 433 31.85 35.44 -16.24
C PRO A 433 32.21 34.56 -15.02
N LYS A 434 33.07 33.57 -15.21
CA LYS A 434 33.46 32.61 -14.16
C LYS A 434 34.85 32.87 -13.58
N GLU A 435 35.26 34.09 -13.50
CA GLU A 435 36.59 34.49 -12.99
C GLU A 435 36.76 34.02 -11.54
N ARG A 436 35.74 34.19 -10.69
CA ARG A 436 35.74 33.74 -9.29
C ARG A 436 35.02 32.39 -9.15
N ARG A 437 35.68 31.29 -9.53
CA ARG A 437 35.09 29.92 -9.56
C ARG A 437 34.39 29.51 -8.29
N LEU A 438 34.94 29.81 -7.11
CA LEU A 438 34.33 29.43 -5.84
C LEU A 438 32.97 30.12 -5.64
N ILE A 439 32.93 31.44 -5.90
CA ILE A 439 31.67 32.21 -5.79
C ILE A 439 30.64 31.67 -6.76
N TYR A 440 31.03 31.38 -8.03
CA TYR A 440 30.15 30.79 -9.01
C TYR A 440 29.52 29.46 -8.51
N GLN A 441 30.31 28.55 -7.94
CA GLN A 441 29.84 27.26 -7.43
C GLN A 441 28.92 27.44 -6.22
N ILE A 442 29.21 28.37 -5.30
CA ILE A 442 28.36 28.65 -4.13
C ILE A 442 27.01 29.25 -4.55
N VAL A 443 27.03 30.22 -5.50
CA VAL A 443 25.79 30.79 -6.04
C VAL A 443 24.95 29.75 -6.76
N ALA A 444 25.58 28.83 -7.51
CA ALA A 444 24.88 27.69 -8.10
C ALA A 444 24.15 26.85 -7.06
N LEU A 445 24.78 26.56 -5.91
CA LEU A 445 24.17 25.81 -4.82
C LEU A 445 22.99 26.57 -4.21
N ILE A 446 23.16 27.89 -3.96
CA ILE A 446 22.11 28.73 -3.40
C ILE A 446 20.91 28.78 -4.35
N LEU A 447 21.14 28.97 -5.65
CA LEU A 447 20.07 28.99 -6.66
C LEU A 447 19.29 27.66 -6.65
N VAL A 448 19.98 26.53 -6.67
CA VAL A 448 19.35 25.21 -6.65
C VAL A 448 18.60 24.98 -5.33
N ALA A 449 19.20 25.29 -4.18
CA ALA A 449 18.57 25.13 -2.89
C ALA A 449 17.29 25.99 -2.77
N THR A 450 17.33 27.24 -3.27
CA THR A 450 16.18 28.14 -3.29
C THR A 450 15.08 27.60 -4.21
N ASP A 451 15.41 27.26 -5.44
CA ASP A 451 14.48 26.72 -6.43
C ASP A 451 13.76 25.48 -5.89
N MET A 452 14.51 24.50 -5.38
CA MET A 452 13.96 23.28 -4.86
C MET A 452 13.14 23.49 -3.56
N SER A 453 13.55 24.44 -2.69
CA SER A 453 12.80 24.79 -1.49
C SER A 453 11.43 25.42 -1.84
N ILE A 454 11.40 26.30 -2.84
CA ILE A 454 10.15 26.87 -3.34
C ILE A 454 9.23 25.76 -3.85
N ASN A 455 9.76 24.82 -4.61
CA ASN A 455 8.94 23.70 -5.11
C ASN A 455 8.42 22.81 -3.96
N VAL A 456 9.23 22.54 -2.92
CA VAL A 456 8.80 21.79 -1.72
C VAL A 456 7.61 22.49 -1.05
N VAL A 457 7.75 23.79 -0.77
CA VAL A 457 6.70 24.58 -0.09
C VAL A 457 5.46 24.66 -0.95
N ALA A 458 5.57 25.04 -2.23
CA ALA A 458 4.45 25.23 -3.14
C ALA A 458 3.69 23.91 -3.38
N SER A 459 4.36 22.76 -3.42
CA SER A 459 3.74 21.46 -3.62
C SER A 459 3.09 20.90 -2.36
N LEU A 460 3.82 20.83 -1.25
CA LEU A 460 3.36 20.14 -0.04
C LEU A 460 2.36 20.95 0.80
N ASN A 461 2.29 22.30 0.61
CA ASN A 461 1.24 23.12 1.25
C ASN A 461 -0.17 22.78 0.76
N ASN A 462 -0.29 22.13 -0.39
CA ASN A 462 -1.57 21.65 -0.96
C ASN A 462 -2.04 20.31 -0.38
N ILE A 463 -1.33 19.75 0.61
CA ILE A 463 -1.64 18.45 1.20
C ILE A 463 -2.12 18.63 2.64
N SER A 464 -3.22 17.93 2.97
CA SER A 464 -3.77 17.85 4.33
C SER A 464 -3.22 16.63 5.06
N TYR A 465 -3.03 16.77 6.36
CA TYR A 465 -2.45 15.74 7.22
C TYR A 465 -3.33 15.47 8.44
N VAL A 466 -3.28 14.26 8.97
CA VAL A 466 -3.97 13.86 10.20
C VAL A 466 -3.30 14.54 11.40
N SER A 467 -4.09 15.03 12.37
CA SER A 467 -3.53 15.61 13.57
C SER A 467 -2.85 14.55 14.45
N GLN A 468 -1.73 14.93 15.08
CA GLN A 468 -1.01 14.04 16.00
C GLN A 468 -1.89 13.61 17.18
N SER A 469 -2.72 14.50 17.69
CA SER A 469 -3.65 14.22 18.78
C SER A 469 -4.74 13.21 18.40
N GLU A 470 -5.29 13.31 17.19
CA GLU A 470 -6.31 12.37 16.71
C GLU A 470 -5.75 10.96 16.57
N PHE A 471 -4.59 10.82 15.92
CA PHE A 471 -3.88 9.56 15.80
C PHE A 471 -3.50 8.96 17.16
N GLY A 472 -2.89 9.78 18.03
CA GLY A 472 -2.41 9.33 19.34
C GLY A 472 -3.53 8.87 20.27
N LYS A 473 -4.64 9.64 20.35
CA LYS A 473 -5.81 9.28 21.16
C LYS A 473 -6.48 7.99 20.70
N TYR A 474 -6.61 7.80 19.37
CA TYR A 474 -7.16 6.56 18.83
C TYR A 474 -6.26 5.36 19.17
N THR A 475 -4.96 5.49 18.92
CA THR A 475 -3.97 4.44 19.22
C THR A 475 -4.01 4.02 20.69
N GLN A 476 -4.05 4.97 21.61
CA GLN A 476 -4.14 4.69 23.06
C GLN A 476 -5.43 3.93 23.42
N VAL A 477 -6.56 4.30 22.83
CA VAL A 477 -7.84 3.63 23.10
C VAL A 477 -7.82 2.20 22.58
N LEU A 478 -7.33 2.00 21.34
CA LEU A 478 -7.23 0.68 20.73
C LEU A 478 -6.30 -0.24 21.52
N ASP A 479 -5.07 0.23 21.82
CA ASP A 479 -4.06 -0.55 22.56
C ASP A 479 -4.57 -0.90 23.96
N SER A 480 -5.20 0.04 24.68
CA SER A 480 -5.75 -0.21 26.01
C SER A 480 -6.84 -1.30 25.99
N ALA A 481 -7.76 -1.24 25.04
CA ALA A 481 -8.83 -2.23 24.92
C ALA A 481 -8.29 -3.62 24.52
N VAL A 482 -7.40 -3.67 23.53
CA VAL A 482 -6.77 -4.93 23.07
C VAL A 482 -5.92 -5.57 24.17
N ASN A 483 -5.13 -4.78 24.90
CA ASN A 483 -4.26 -5.30 25.95
C ASN A 483 -5.04 -5.88 27.12
N LYS A 484 -6.22 -5.33 27.49
CA LYS A 484 -7.09 -5.96 28.50
C LYS A 484 -7.58 -7.34 28.07
N ILE A 485 -7.90 -7.53 26.79
CA ILE A 485 -8.31 -8.83 26.25
C ILE A 485 -7.11 -9.81 26.26
N LYS A 486 -5.95 -9.37 25.75
CA LYS A 486 -4.71 -10.18 25.75
C LYS A 486 -4.30 -10.67 27.15
N ALA A 487 -4.36 -9.78 28.14
CA ALA A 487 -4.04 -10.13 29.54
C ALA A 487 -5.00 -11.15 30.16
N SER A 488 -6.21 -11.29 29.62
CA SER A 488 -7.25 -12.18 30.15
C SER A 488 -7.30 -13.56 29.50
N ASN A 489 -6.69 -13.74 28.31
CA ASN A 489 -6.82 -14.96 27.51
C ASN A 489 -5.58 -15.23 26.66
N ASN A 490 -4.91 -16.35 26.92
CA ASN A 490 -3.72 -16.78 26.17
C ASN A 490 -4.03 -17.77 25.02
N ARG A 491 -5.32 -18.13 24.83
CA ARG A 491 -5.72 -19.00 23.73
C ARG A 491 -5.83 -18.20 22.43
N PHE A 492 -5.94 -18.91 21.31
CA PHE A 492 -6.25 -18.28 20.03
C PHE A 492 -7.69 -17.72 20.05
N TYR A 493 -7.87 -16.49 19.60
CA TYR A 493 -9.18 -15.81 19.41
C TYR A 493 -9.05 -14.70 18.39
N ARG A 494 -10.17 -14.26 17.82
CA ARG A 494 -10.26 -13.04 17.00
C ARG A 494 -11.11 -11.97 17.66
N ILE A 495 -10.83 -10.72 17.33
CA ILE A 495 -11.54 -9.54 17.84
C ILE A 495 -12.20 -8.82 16.66
N GLY A 496 -13.52 -8.68 16.71
CA GLY A 496 -14.31 -7.77 15.89
C GLY A 496 -14.52 -6.42 16.58
N LYS A 497 -14.87 -5.38 15.83
CA LYS A 497 -15.15 -4.05 16.38
C LYS A 497 -16.12 -3.26 15.52
N THR A 498 -16.81 -2.29 16.14
CA THR A 498 -17.79 -1.40 15.47
C THR A 498 -17.19 -0.07 15.04
N PHE A 499 -15.94 0.18 15.37
CA PHE A 499 -15.20 1.40 15.05
C PHE A 499 -13.86 1.07 14.40
N THR A 500 -13.39 1.93 13.50
CA THR A 500 -12.18 1.64 12.70
C THR A 500 -11.53 2.95 12.27
N ARG A 501 -10.24 3.16 12.58
CA ARG A 501 -9.46 4.21 11.95
C ARG A 501 -9.00 3.76 10.57
N THR A 502 -8.42 2.55 10.51
CA THR A 502 -7.96 1.91 9.26
C THR A 502 -8.33 0.43 9.26
N LYS A 503 -8.27 -0.20 8.08
CA LYS A 503 -8.47 -1.66 7.96
C LYS A 503 -7.27 -2.43 8.53
N ASP A 504 -6.14 -1.77 8.76
CA ASP A 504 -4.93 -2.37 9.33
C ASP A 504 -4.78 -2.14 10.84
N ASP A 505 -5.84 -1.69 11.53
CA ASP A 505 -5.89 -1.66 13.00
C ASP A 505 -5.44 -2.98 13.66
N PRO A 506 -5.77 -4.20 13.12
CA PRO A 506 -5.23 -5.45 13.65
C PRO A 506 -3.70 -5.54 13.57
N MET A 507 -3.10 -4.96 12.52
CA MET A 507 -1.65 -4.85 12.39
C MET A 507 -1.09 -3.83 13.38
N GLN A 508 -1.75 -2.65 13.53
CA GLN A 508 -1.30 -1.60 14.43
C GLN A 508 -1.18 -2.09 15.88
N ALA A 509 -2.20 -2.77 16.42
CA ALA A 509 -2.24 -3.25 17.79
C ALA A 509 -1.88 -4.73 17.93
N ALA A 510 -1.42 -5.37 16.85
CA ALA A 510 -0.96 -6.75 16.79
C ALA A 510 -1.96 -7.74 17.41
N TYR A 511 -3.21 -7.75 16.98
CA TYR A 511 -4.23 -8.73 17.40
C TYR A 511 -4.79 -9.48 16.19
N ASN A 512 -5.35 -10.68 16.41
CA ASN A 512 -6.02 -11.42 15.36
C ASN A 512 -7.38 -10.77 15.06
N GLY A 513 -7.54 -10.27 13.85
CA GLY A 513 -8.75 -9.55 13.42
C GLY A 513 -9.40 -10.19 12.20
N ALA A 514 -10.05 -9.34 11.37
CA ALA A 514 -10.62 -9.75 10.10
C ALA A 514 -10.55 -8.64 9.02
N ASP A 515 -10.04 -7.47 9.37
CA ASP A 515 -9.82 -6.35 8.47
C ASP A 515 -8.43 -6.41 7.85
N HIS A 516 -8.25 -5.90 6.64
CA HIS A 516 -6.93 -5.67 6.04
C HIS A 516 -7.02 -4.83 4.78
N PHE A 517 -5.93 -4.08 4.49
CA PHE A 517 -5.70 -3.39 3.24
C PHE A 517 -4.24 -3.52 2.80
N SER A 518 -3.98 -4.19 1.68
CA SER A 518 -2.65 -4.20 1.06
C SER A 518 -2.68 -4.49 -0.43
N SER A 519 -1.60 -4.11 -1.13
CA SER A 519 -1.42 -4.42 -2.55
C SER A 519 -1.09 -5.90 -2.82
N THR A 520 -0.69 -6.65 -1.80
CA THR A 520 -0.27 -8.06 -1.89
C THR A 520 -1.24 -8.98 -1.14
N PHE A 521 -2.53 -8.74 -1.32
CA PHE A 521 -3.60 -9.42 -0.62
C PHE A 521 -4.14 -10.60 -1.44
N GLU A 522 -4.21 -11.78 -0.84
CA GLU A 522 -4.66 -13.02 -1.50
C GLU A 522 -6.15 -12.92 -1.89
N SER A 523 -6.45 -13.04 -3.18
CA SER A 523 -7.78 -12.82 -3.77
C SER A 523 -8.88 -13.74 -3.21
N ILE A 524 -8.51 -14.92 -2.69
CA ILE A 524 -9.49 -15.86 -2.10
C ILE A 524 -10.19 -15.27 -0.89
N ILE A 525 -9.55 -14.37 -0.15
CA ILE A 525 -10.08 -13.79 1.08
C ILE A 525 -11.13 -12.72 0.78
N PRO A 526 -10.86 -11.63 0.00
CA PRO A 526 -11.91 -10.69 -0.38
C PRO A 526 -13.10 -11.35 -1.08
N ASN A 527 -12.84 -12.34 -1.96
CA ASN A 527 -13.90 -13.07 -2.64
C ASN A 527 -14.82 -13.82 -1.64
N PHE A 528 -14.25 -14.44 -0.62
CA PHE A 528 -15.02 -15.08 0.44
C PHE A 528 -15.84 -14.05 1.23
N PHE A 529 -15.21 -12.97 1.69
CA PHE A 529 -15.87 -11.94 2.50
C PHE A 529 -17.02 -11.28 1.73
N GLY A 530 -16.81 -10.89 0.47
CA GLY A 530 -17.89 -10.39 -0.38
C GLY A 530 -19.00 -11.40 -0.57
N SER A 531 -18.66 -12.70 -0.66
CA SER A 531 -19.67 -13.77 -0.83
C SER A 531 -20.54 -13.98 0.41
N ILE A 532 -20.10 -13.57 1.58
CA ILE A 532 -20.83 -13.67 2.86
C ILE A 532 -21.36 -12.32 3.37
N GLY A 533 -21.45 -11.31 2.52
CA GLY A 533 -22.07 -10.02 2.84
C GLY A 533 -21.20 -9.03 3.59
N GLN A 534 -19.87 -9.14 3.50
CA GLN A 534 -18.94 -8.16 4.05
C GLN A 534 -18.44 -7.21 2.97
N PRO A 535 -18.15 -5.94 3.30
CA PRO A 535 -17.49 -5.03 2.39
C PRO A 535 -16.13 -5.54 1.94
N ASP A 536 -15.90 -5.60 0.63
CA ASP A 536 -14.69 -6.09 0.00
C ASP A 536 -14.28 -5.26 -1.22
N GLY A 537 -13.00 -5.33 -1.57
CA GLY A 537 -12.42 -4.75 -2.78
C GLY A 537 -11.22 -5.59 -3.26
N ASP A 538 -10.49 -5.15 -4.28
CA ASP A 538 -9.36 -5.91 -4.85
C ASP A 538 -8.21 -6.15 -3.88
N GLY A 539 -7.97 -5.22 -2.97
CA GLY A 539 -6.91 -5.31 -1.97
C GLY A 539 -7.40 -4.98 -0.56
N VAL A 540 -8.72 -5.07 -0.30
CA VAL A 540 -9.31 -4.62 0.96
C VAL A 540 -10.45 -5.50 1.42
N VAL A 541 -10.53 -5.68 2.75
CA VAL A 541 -11.68 -6.25 3.46
C VAL A 541 -11.93 -5.40 4.71
N ALA A 542 -13.21 -5.09 4.97
CA ALA A 542 -13.65 -4.46 6.21
C ALA A 542 -14.74 -5.34 6.86
N TYR A 543 -14.44 -5.92 8.02
CA TYR A 543 -15.39 -6.76 8.76
C TYR A 543 -16.31 -5.90 9.63
N THR A 544 -17.19 -5.14 8.98
CA THR A 544 -18.11 -4.21 9.65
C THR A 544 -19.55 -4.73 9.70
N ASN A 545 -19.87 -5.76 8.93
CA ASN A 545 -21.23 -6.25 8.70
C ASN A 545 -21.41 -7.72 9.14
N GLY A 546 -20.65 -8.16 10.16
CA GLY A 546 -20.75 -9.51 10.70
C GLY A 546 -22.16 -9.81 11.21
N THR A 547 -22.70 -10.98 10.79
CA THR A 547 -23.91 -11.57 11.36
C THR A 547 -23.53 -12.54 12.47
N MET A 548 -24.48 -12.98 13.28
CA MET A 548 -24.20 -14.00 14.31
C MET A 548 -23.61 -15.29 13.71
N ILE A 549 -23.98 -15.66 12.48
CA ILE A 549 -23.44 -16.81 11.76
C ILE A 549 -21.97 -16.60 11.41
N THR A 550 -21.64 -15.46 10.79
CA THR A 550 -20.26 -15.20 10.38
C THR A 550 -19.34 -14.95 11.57
N ASP A 551 -19.84 -14.30 12.62
CA ASP A 551 -19.11 -14.11 13.88
C ASP A 551 -18.76 -15.44 14.55
N SER A 552 -19.73 -16.38 14.55
CA SER A 552 -19.51 -17.72 15.07
C SER A 552 -18.50 -18.50 14.24
N LEU A 553 -18.71 -18.56 12.92
CA LEU A 553 -17.86 -19.30 11.98
C LEU A 553 -16.40 -18.81 12.01
N LEU A 554 -16.18 -17.50 12.01
CA LEU A 554 -14.85 -16.89 11.90
C LEU A 554 -14.16 -16.71 13.25
N ASP A 555 -14.68 -17.31 14.34
CA ASP A 555 -14.11 -17.22 15.69
C ASP A 555 -13.99 -15.78 16.22
N MET A 556 -14.97 -14.91 15.92
CA MET A 556 -15.04 -13.60 16.54
C MET A 556 -15.46 -13.74 18.00
N GLN A 557 -14.47 -14.07 18.85
CA GLN A 557 -14.73 -14.38 20.26
C GLN A 557 -15.01 -13.12 21.08
N TYR A 558 -14.41 -11.99 20.68
CA TYR A 558 -14.64 -10.72 21.35
C TYR A 558 -15.09 -9.66 20.34
N PHE A 559 -15.96 -8.76 20.81
CA PHE A 559 -16.33 -7.55 20.08
C PHE A 559 -16.06 -6.30 20.92
N MET A 560 -15.43 -5.32 20.32
CA MET A 560 -15.21 -3.99 20.90
C MET A 560 -16.19 -3.01 20.29
N ASP A 561 -17.01 -2.37 21.11
CA ASP A 561 -17.97 -1.35 20.72
C ASP A 561 -17.62 -0.02 21.40
N LYS A 562 -17.82 1.09 20.67
CA LYS A 562 -17.58 2.41 21.23
C LYS A 562 -18.56 2.70 22.35
N THR A 563 -18.07 2.99 23.55
CA THR A 563 -18.87 3.54 24.63
C THR A 563 -19.13 5.02 24.36
N VAL A 564 -20.41 5.37 24.11
CA VAL A 564 -20.83 6.76 23.90
C VAL A 564 -21.44 7.28 25.18
N PRO A 565 -20.90 8.31 25.84
CA PRO A 565 -21.59 9.00 26.94
C PRO A 565 -22.86 9.65 26.39
N THR A 566 -23.95 9.50 27.12
CA THR A 566 -25.29 10.01 26.74
C THR A 566 -25.29 11.52 26.46
N SER A 567 -24.45 12.29 27.16
CA SER A 567 -24.29 13.74 27.00
C SER A 567 -23.58 14.19 25.71
N GLN A 568 -22.98 13.28 24.96
CA GLN A 568 -22.21 13.60 23.73
C GLN A 568 -22.90 13.20 22.43
N THR A 569 -24.04 12.48 22.51
CA THR A 569 -24.79 12.04 21.32
C THR A 569 -25.50 13.17 20.60
N ASP A 570 -25.76 14.29 21.26
CA ASP A 570 -26.60 15.39 20.75
C ASP A 570 -25.77 16.60 20.26
N ASN A 571 -24.43 16.55 20.37
CA ASN A 571 -23.57 17.64 19.94
C ASN A 571 -23.12 17.41 18.47
N ALA A 572 -23.76 18.08 17.51
CA ALA A 572 -23.47 18.02 16.09
C ALA A 572 -22.01 18.43 15.73
N ASN A 573 -21.34 19.18 16.60
CA ASN A 573 -19.96 19.65 16.40
C ASN A 573 -18.90 18.71 17.02
N TYR A 574 -19.31 17.61 17.66
CA TYR A 574 -18.37 16.67 18.27
C TYR A 574 -17.74 15.74 17.22
N ARG A 575 -16.56 16.08 16.77
CA ARG A 575 -15.75 15.20 15.92
C ARG A 575 -15.06 14.13 16.76
N SER A 576 -15.65 12.94 16.79
CA SER A 576 -15.09 11.81 17.52
C SER A 576 -13.80 11.31 16.85
N TYR A 577 -12.72 11.19 17.64
CA TYR A 577 -11.49 10.51 17.21
C TYR A 577 -11.62 8.97 17.17
N ILE A 578 -12.79 8.39 17.55
CA ILE A 578 -13.13 6.97 17.41
C ILE A 578 -14.23 6.86 16.34
N PRO A 579 -13.87 6.68 15.05
CA PRO A 579 -14.85 6.63 13.96
C PRO A 579 -15.65 5.33 14.03
N VAL A 580 -16.97 5.43 14.25
CA VAL A 580 -17.88 4.28 14.19
C VAL A 580 -18.17 3.97 12.72
N THR A 581 -17.93 2.72 12.32
CA THR A 581 -18.07 2.24 10.94
C THR A 581 -19.06 1.08 10.80
N SER A 582 -19.69 0.66 11.90
CA SER A 582 -20.65 -0.44 11.92
C SER A 582 -21.81 -0.15 12.87
N THR A 583 -23.02 -0.49 12.44
CA THR A 583 -24.20 -0.57 13.32
C THR A 583 -24.52 -2.06 13.55
N LYS A 584 -24.33 -2.53 14.77
CA LYS A 584 -24.45 -3.95 15.13
C LYS A 584 -25.42 -4.13 16.32
N LYS A 585 -26.72 -4.28 16.02
CA LYS A 585 -27.77 -4.44 17.04
C LYS A 585 -27.75 -5.81 17.70
N ASP A 586 -27.26 -6.83 17.01
CA ASP A 586 -27.17 -8.21 17.49
C ASP A 586 -26.08 -8.44 18.55
N LEU A 587 -25.24 -7.43 18.87
CA LEU A 587 -24.38 -7.45 20.07
C LEU A 587 -25.16 -7.68 21.38
N THR A 588 -26.45 -7.37 21.38
CA THR A 588 -27.35 -7.68 22.52
C THR A 588 -27.47 -9.18 22.81
N ASN A 589 -27.08 -10.07 21.85
CA ASN A 589 -27.02 -11.51 22.06
C ASN A 589 -25.69 -11.99 22.67
N TYR A 590 -24.71 -11.10 22.83
CA TYR A 590 -23.40 -11.39 23.39
C TYR A 590 -23.30 -10.90 24.85
N GLN A 591 -22.36 -11.49 25.59
CA GLN A 591 -22.19 -11.18 27.02
C GLN A 591 -21.30 -9.92 27.18
N LYS A 592 -21.86 -8.85 27.68
CA LYS A 592 -21.11 -7.65 28.04
C LYS A 592 -20.15 -7.97 29.20
N SER A 593 -18.86 -7.64 29.05
CA SER A 593 -17.83 -7.87 30.07
C SER A 593 -17.33 -6.55 30.64
N ALA A 594 -17.72 -6.21 31.85
CA ALA A 594 -17.22 -5.04 32.56
C ALA A 594 -15.69 -5.10 32.77
N LYS A 595 -15.16 -6.30 33.14
CA LYS A 595 -13.74 -6.56 33.35
C LYS A 595 -12.87 -6.23 32.14
N LEU A 596 -13.35 -6.54 30.92
CA LEU A 596 -12.62 -6.31 29.67
C LEU A 596 -12.89 -4.94 29.05
N SER A 597 -13.90 -4.23 29.51
CA SER A 597 -14.26 -2.91 29.00
C SER A 597 -13.33 -1.82 29.56
N THR A 598 -13.21 -0.73 28.80
CA THR A 598 -12.57 0.53 29.22
C THR A 598 -13.63 1.62 29.34
N ASN A 599 -13.26 2.82 29.77
CA ASN A 599 -14.18 3.97 29.79
C ASN A 599 -14.61 4.44 28.38
N LYS A 600 -13.89 4.03 27.30
CA LYS A 600 -14.16 4.41 25.92
C LYS A 600 -14.66 3.26 25.04
N VAL A 601 -14.44 2.02 25.48
CA VAL A 601 -14.75 0.80 24.71
C VAL A 601 -15.45 -0.21 25.61
N THR A 602 -16.66 -0.61 25.20
CA THR A 602 -17.38 -1.74 25.78
C THR A 602 -16.97 -3.01 25.07
N THR A 603 -16.56 -4.03 25.81
CA THR A 603 -16.19 -5.33 25.25
C THR A 603 -17.26 -6.37 25.52
N TYR A 604 -17.64 -7.08 24.46
CA TYR A 604 -18.58 -8.20 24.50
C TYR A 604 -17.85 -9.52 24.22
N LYS A 605 -18.31 -10.59 24.87
CA LYS A 605 -17.86 -11.96 24.65
C LYS A 605 -18.90 -12.72 23.87
N ASN A 606 -18.54 -13.28 22.72
CA ASN A 606 -19.43 -14.11 21.90
C ASN A 606 -19.40 -15.57 22.37
N PRO A 607 -20.45 -16.11 22.98
CA PRO A 607 -20.50 -17.49 23.48
C PRO A 607 -20.65 -18.52 22.34
N TYR A 608 -20.90 -18.07 21.10
CA TYR A 608 -21.14 -18.94 19.93
C TYR A 608 -19.91 -19.09 19.04
N ALA A 609 -18.79 -18.49 19.35
CA ALA A 609 -17.54 -18.63 18.61
C ALA A 609 -17.08 -20.10 18.57
N LEU A 610 -16.69 -20.59 17.38
CA LEU A 610 -16.36 -22.01 17.16
C LEU A 610 -14.88 -22.34 17.38
N GLY A 611 -14.04 -21.35 17.65
CA GLY A 611 -12.58 -21.51 17.68
C GLY A 611 -11.97 -21.54 16.28
N LEU A 612 -10.63 -21.60 16.23
CA LEU A 612 -9.89 -21.65 14.97
C LEU A 612 -10.18 -22.90 14.14
N GLY A 613 -10.58 -24.00 14.81
CA GLY A 613 -10.96 -25.25 14.16
C GLY A 613 -11.89 -26.11 15.01
N PHE A 614 -12.66 -26.93 14.35
CA PHE A 614 -13.68 -27.80 14.95
C PHE A 614 -14.00 -28.99 14.02
N ALA A 615 -14.60 -30.04 14.59
CA ALA A 615 -15.10 -31.15 13.79
C ALA A 615 -16.38 -30.75 13.05
N ALA A 616 -16.36 -30.90 11.74
CA ALA A 616 -17.51 -30.60 10.88
C ALA A 616 -17.81 -31.76 9.94
N SER A 617 -19.01 -31.77 9.34
CA SER A 617 -19.39 -32.78 8.34
C SER A 617 -18.43 -32.74 7.13
N ASP A 618 -18.05 -33.89 6.63
CA ASP A 618 -17.22 -34.02 5.42
C ASP A 618 -17.96 -33.58 4.14
N LYS A 619 -19.29 -33.42 4.18
CA LYS A 619 -20.08 -32.83 3.09
C LYS A 619 -19.58 -31.45 2.67
N ILE A 620 -18.92 -30.72 3.59
CA ILE A 620 -18.33 -29.44 3.29
C ILE A 620 -17.21 -29.54 2.24
N THR A 621 -16.57 -30.71 2.10
CA THR A 621 -15.48 -30.90 1.13
C THR A 621 -15.97 -30.98 -0.31
N SER A 622 -17.24 -31.31 -0.52
CA SER A 622 -17.88 -31.41 -1.83
C SER A 622 -18.82 -30.22 -2.11
N LEU A 623 -19.03 -29.33 -1.14
CA LEU A 623 -19.89 -28.18 -1.28
C LEU A 623 -19.38 -27.22 -2.35
N LYS A 624 -20.10 -27.15 -3.48
CA LYS A 624 -19.82 -26.17 -4.54
C LYS A 624 -20.60 -24.88 -4.22
N VAL A 625 -19.87 -23.88 -3.75
CA VAL A 625 -20.44 -22.55 -3.55
C VAL A 625 -20.31 -21.78 -4.85
N SER A 626 -21.42 -21.51 -5.53
CA SER A 626 -21.43 -20.72 -6.78
C SER A 626 -20.82 -19.33 -6.54
N LYS A 627 -20.02 -18.86 -7.51
CA LYS A 627 -19.48 -17.50 -7.51
C LYS A 627 -20.55 -16.42 -7.74
N THR A 628 -21.72 -16.79 -8.24
CA THR A 628 -22.76 -15.89 -8.79
C THR A 628 -24.03 -15.79 -7.95
N THR A 629 -24.16 -16.45 -6.81
CA THR A 629 -25.36 -16.26 -5.96
C THR A 629 -25.31 -14.89 -5.29
N GLY A 630 -26.18 -13.98 -5.73
CA GLY A 630 -26.27 -12.61 -5.23
C GLY A 630 -26.76 -12.47 -3.79
N ASP A 631 -27.13 -13.58 -3.14
CA ASP A 631 -27.64 -13.61 -1.76
C ASP A 631 -26.57 -14.13 -0.76
N PRO A 632 -25.91 -13.20 -0.05
CA PRO A 632 -24.91 -13.57 0.94
C PRO A 632 -25.51 -14.25 2.18
N ILE A 633 -26.77 -13.97 2.52
CA ILE A 633 -27.47 -14.50 3.69
C ILE A 633 -27.80 -15.99 3.48
N ALA A 634 -28.39 -16.33 2.34
CA ALA A 634 -28.64 -17.73 1.98
C ALA A 634 -27.34 -18.55 1.92
N ARG A 635 -26.25 -17.94 1.48
CA ARG A 635 -24.93 -18.59 1.46
C ARG A 635 -24.39 -18.85 2.86
N GLN A 636 -24.55 -17.94 3.79
CA GLN A 636 -24.19 -18.14 5.19
C GLN A 636 -24.95 -19.31 5.80
N GLU A 637 -26.26 -19.39 5.55
CA GLU A 637 -27.10 -20.51 5.99
C GLU A 637 -26.60 -21.84 5.41
N LEU A 638 -26.43 -21.93 4.10
CA LEU A 638 -25.97 -23.13 3.40
C LEU A 638 -24.63 -23.65 3.98
N ILE A 639 -23.65 -22.77 4.15
CA ILE A 639 -22.35 -23.15 4.70
C ILE A 639 -22.50 -23.65 6.14
N TYR A 640 -23.17 -22.88 7.00
CA TYR A 640 -23.24 -23.16 8.42
C TYR A 640 -24.00 -24.46 8.73
N GLN A 641 -25.11 -24.68 8.06
CA GLN A 641 -25.92 -25.89 8.21
C GLN A 641 -25.25 -27.13 7.61
N THR A 642 -24.49 -26.97 6.50
CA THR A 642 -23.70 -28.09 5.94
C THR A 642 -22.62 -28.52 6.94
N LEU A 643 -21.90 -27.56 7.56
CA LEU A 643 -20.91 -27.86 8.61
C LEU A 643 -21.55 -28.62 9.79
N ALA A 644 -22.72 -28.20 10.21
CA ALA A 644 -23.45 -28.82 11.31
C ALA A 644 -24.16 -30.15 10.96
N ASN A 645 -24.09 -30.59 9.70
CA ASN A 645 -24.87 -31.74 9.17
C ASN A 645 -26.34 -31.67 9.55
N ARG A 646 -26.99 -30.53 9.23
CA ARG A 646 -28.39 -30.22 9.45
C ARG A 646 -29.07 -29.89 8.11
N SER A 647 -30.40 -29.73 8.13
CA SER A 647 -31.12 -29.16 6.97
C SER A 647 -30.50 -27.82 6.56
N THR A 648 -30.33 -27.61 5.28
CA THR A 648 -29.73 -26.38 4.72
C THR A 648 -30.72 -25.22 4.60
N SER A 649 -31.90 -25.37 5.11
CA SER A 649 -33.00 -24.38 5.15
C SER A 649 -33.60 -24.26 6.54
N GLY A 650 -34.33 -23.16 6.80
CA GLY A 650 -35.09 -22.95 8.03
C GLY A 650 -34.33 -22.26 9.16
N LEU A 651 -33.05 -21.88 8.94
CA LEU A 651 -32.31 -21.03 9.86
C LEU A 651 -32.61 -19.55 9.58
N ILE A 652 -32.87 -19.22 8.32
CA ILE A 652 -33.10 -17.86 7.84
C ILE A 652 -34.40 -17.84 7.03
N SER A 653 -35.24 -16.82 7.25
CA SER A 653 -36.45 -16.54 6.46
C SER A 653 -36.41 -15.13 5.88
N ALA A 654 -36.87 -14.99 4.65
CA ALA A 654 -37.16 -13.66 4.10
C ALA A 654 -38.46 -13.14 4.74
N GLU A 655 -38.49 -11.85 5.07
CA GLU A 655 -39.61 -11.18 5.74
C GLU A 655 -40.11 -10.02 4.87
N ASN A 656 -41.40 -9.67 5.04
CA ASN A 656 -41.99 -8.53 4.37
C ASN A 656 -41.97 -7.28 5.24
N PHE A 657 -41.95 -6.11 4.59
CA PHE A 657 -42.23 -4.85 5.26
C PHE A 657 -43.73 -4.67 5.46
N ASN A 658 -44.14 -4.21 6.64
CA ASN A 658 -45.56 -3.94 6.97
C ASN A 658 -46.06 -2.70 6.21
N GLU A 659 -45.19 -1.70 6.01
CA GLU A 659 -45.53 -0.44 5.34
C GLU A 659 -44.31 0.12 4.62
N VAL A 660 -44.52 0.74 3.43
CA VAL A 660 -43.49 1.48 2.71
C VAL A 660 -44.00 2.87 2.37
N VAL A 661 -43.32 3.89 2.87
CA VAL A 661 -43.67 5.31 2.67
C VAL A 661 -42.70 5.95 1.67
N PHE A 662 -43.26 6.50 0.61
CA PHE A 662 -42.48 7.20 -0.44
C PHE A 662 -42.68 8.69 -0.28
N GLN A 663 -41.57 9.44 -0.12
CA GLN A 663 -41.56 10.91 -0.06
C GLN A 663 -40.77 11.46 -1.24
N ASN A 664 -41.42 12.20 -2.14
CA ASN A 664 -40.83 12.68 -3.37
C ASN A 664 -40.14 11.58 -4.23
N VAL A 665 -40.69 10.38 -4.18
CA VAL A 665 -40.27 9.20 -4.96
C VAL A 665 -41.49 8.57 -5.57
N LYS A 666 -41.46 8.17 -6.85
CA LYS A 666 -42.52 7.44 -7.53
C LYS A 666 -42.75 6.10 -6.83
N LYS A 667 -44.02 5.78 -6.48
CA LYS A 667 -44.36 4.49 -5.88
C LYS A 667 -43.99 3.35 -6.82
N VAL A 668 -43.48 2.27 -6.25
CA VAL A 668 -43.19 1.00 -6.92
C VAL A 668 -43.98 -0.12 -6.22
N THR A 669 -44.40 -1.12 -6.96
CA THR A 669 -45.19 -2.26 -6.45
C THR A 669 -44.30 -3.40 -5.96
N THR A 670 -43.17 -3.62 -6.63
CA THR A 670 -42.15 -4.63 -6.26
C THR A 670 -40.92 -3.93 -5.75
N LEU A 671 -40.38 -4.34 -4.62
CA LEU A 671 -39.23 -3.68 -3.98
C LEU A 671 -37.87 -4.18 -4.53
N THR A 672 -37.66 -5.50 -4.44
CA THR A 672 -36.41 -6.10 -4.91
C THR A 672 -36.22 -5.93 -6.42
N GLY A 673 -35.15 -5.31 -6.84
CA GLY A 673 -34.86 -5.03 -8.24
C GLY A 673 -35.56 -3.79 -8.81
N ALA A 674 -36.39 -3.08 -8.04
CA ALA A 674 -37.04 -1.85 -8.48
C ALA A 674 -36.06 -0.69 -8.65
N VAL A 675 -36.39 0.22 -9.57
CA VAL A 675 -35.68 1.51 -9.73
C VAL A 675 -36.54 2.60 -9.10
N LEU A 676 -36.06 3.17 -8.00
CA LEU A 676 -36.65 4.35 -7.38
C LEU A 676 -36.30 5.60 -8.18
N ASN A 677 -37.28 6.42 -8.50
CA ASN A 677 -37.10 7.67 -9.24
C ASN A 677 -37.67 8.83 -8.44
N LYS A 678 -36.97 9.95 -8.33
CA LYS A 678 -37.50 11.18 -7.73
C LYS A 678 -38.64 11.73 -8.59
N GLN A 679 -39.67 12.27 -7.95
CA GLN A 679 -40.76 12.96 -8.61
C GLN A 679 -40.35 14.38 -8.98
N ASN A 680 -39.82 15.12 -8.02
CA ASN A 680 -39.21 16.43 -8.20
C ASN A 680 -37.70 16.33 -8.01
N LEU A 681 -36.93 16.61 -9.04
CA LEU A 681 -35.45 16.45 -9.04
C LEU A 681 -34.75 17.44 -8.10
N ALA A 682 -35.34 18.60 -7.84
CA ALA A 682 -34.79 19.61 -6.94
C ALA A 682 -34.97 19.30 -5.46
N LYS A 683 -35.89 18.38 -5.13
CA LYS A 683 -36.19 18.00 -3.73
C LYS A 683 -35.52 16.65 -3.39
N THR A 684 -35.24 16.47 -2.10
CA THR A 684 -34.75 15.18 -1.58
C THR A 684 -35.81 14.11 -1.75
N GLY A 685 -35.41 12.96 -2.30
CA GLY A 685 -36.26 11.76 -2.37
C GLY A 685 -35.92 10.81 -1.23
N SER A 686 -36.94 10.32 -0.52
CA SER A 686 -36.75 9.37 0.59
C SER A 686 -37.77 8.24 0.55
N VAL A 687 -37.36 7.06 0.97
CA VAL A 687 -38.28 5.91 1.13
C VAL A 687 -38.04 5.30 2.52
N TYR A 688 -39.15 5.03 3.24
CA TYR A 688 -39.11 4.47 4.58
C TYR A 688 -39.81 3.10 4.57
N PHE A 689 -39.06 2.08 4.94
CA PHE A 689 -39.50 0.70 5.03
C PHE A 689 -39.74 0.37 6.50
N LYS A 690 -40.99 0.08 6.88
CA LYS A 690 -41.36 -0.22 8.26
C LYS A 690 -41.69 -1.69 8.42
N PHE A 691 -41.18 -2.31 9.47
CA PHE A 691 -41.54 -3.66 9.90
C PHE A 691 -41.54 -3.75 11.42
N THR A 692 -42.39 -4.66 11.93
CA THR A 692 -42.49 -4.90 13.37
C THR A 692 -42.07 -6.34 13.65
N PRO A 693 -40.89 -6.54 14.28
CA PRO A 693 -40.40 -7.87 14.66
C PRO A 693 -41.43 -8.64 15.50
N THR A 694 -41.78 -9.83 15.08
CA THR A 694 -42.69 -10.75 15.82
C THR A 694 -41.97 -11.52 16.92
N THR A 695 -40.64 -11.59 16.85
CA THR A 695 -39.79 -12.30 17.80
C THR A 695 -38.61 -11.41 18.24
N ASN A 696 -37.82 -11.89 19.23
CA ASN A 696 -36.54 -11.24 19.63
C ASN A 696 -35.35 -11.65 18.76
N ASP A 697 -35.62 -12.26 17.62
CA ASP A 697 -34.58 -12.67 16.67
C ASP A 697 -33.81 -11.51 16.06
N SER A 698 -32.75 -11.82 15.35
CA SER A 698 -31.92 -10.83 14.66
C SER A 698 -32.39 -10.65 13.22
N TYR A 699 -32.53 -9.38 12.79
CA TYR A 699 -33.01 -9.01 11.47
C TYR A 699 -31.89 -8.29 10.68
N TYR A 700 -31.77 -8.66 9.39
CA TYR A 700 -30.78 -8.13 8.49
C TYR A 700 -31.43 -7.65 7.19
N ILE A 701 -30.87 -6.57 6.61
CA ILE A 701 -31.24 -6.13 5.25
C ILE A 701 -30.01 -6.30 4.36
N THR A 702 -30.24 -6.84 3.15
CA THR A 702 -29.19 -6.88 2.13
C THR A 702 -29.21 -5.60 1.30
N LEU A 703 -28.00 -5.10 0.95
CA LEU A 703 -27.79 -3.92 0.12
C LEU A 703 -26.88 -4.31 -1.03
N GLY A 704 -27.38 -4.27 -2.25
CA GLY A 704 -26.61 -4.58 -3.45
C GLY A 704 -25.55 -3.51 -3.77
N GLN A 705 -24.66 -3.82 -4.69
CA GLN A 705 -23.50 -2.98 -5.04
C GLN A 705 -23.85 -1.54 -5.48
N ASN A 706 -25.07 -1.29 -5.95
CA ASN A 706 -25.54 0.05 -6.31
C ASN A 706 -26.06 0.87 -5.10
N LEU A 707 -26.22 0.23 -3.95
CA LEU A 707 -26.71 0.85 -2.72
C LEU A 707 -25.55 1.34 -1.80
N THR A 708 -24.50 1.90 -2.41
CA THR A 708 -23.37 2.49 -1.66
C THR A 708 -23.72 3.85 -1.08
N THR A 709 -22.95 4.31 -0.11
CA THR A 709 -23.16 5.63 0.53
C THR A 709 -22.93 6.81 -0.42
N SER A 710 -22.32 6.60 -1.59
CA SER A 710 -22.23 7.61 -2.66
C SER A 710 -23.58 7.86 -3.35
N ASN A 711 -24.48 6.86 -3.35
CA ASN A 711 -25.77 6.92 -4.03
C ASN A 711 -26.95 7.23 -3.10
N ALA A 712 -26.84 6.85 -1.80
CA ALA A 712 -27.86 7.11 -0.80
C ALA A 712 -27.29 7.21 0.61
N SER A 713 -28.04 7.83 1.53
CA SER A 713 -27.82 7.75 2.98
C SER A 713 -28.89 6.83 3.60
N TYR A 714 -28.50 6.11 4.65
CA TYR A 714 -29.33 5.09 5.28
C TYR A 714 -29.56 5.42 6.74
N TYR A 715 -30.75 5.09 7.25
CA TYR A 715 -31.18 5.41 8.61
C TYR A 715 -31.93 4.22 9.22
N ILE A 716 -31.76 4.02 10.54
CA ILE A 716 -32.58 3.09 11.34
C ILE A 716 -33.23 3.93 12.45
N ASN A 717 -34.56 4.00 12.45
CA ASN A 717 -35.35 4.79 13.41
C ASN A 717 -34.86 6.24 13.49
N GLY A 718 -34.59 6.86 12.33
CA GLY A 718 -34.12 8.25 12.21
C GLY A 718 -32.63 8.46 12.52
N LYS A 719 -31.90 7.45 13.04
CA LYS A 719 -30.45 7.54 13.27
C LYS A 719 -29.69 6.99 12.07
N GLU A 720 -28.63 7.70 11.64
CA GLU A 720 -27.80 7.29 10.52
C GLU A 720 -27.22 5.89 10.75
N LEU A 721 -27.40 5.01 9.77
CA LEU A 721 -26.76 3.70 9.74
C LEU A 721 -25.27 3.87 9.46
N LYS A 722 -24.43 3.45 10.37
CA LYS A 722 -22.99 3.41 10.16
C LYS A 722 -22.61 2.12 9.44
N GLN A 723 -21.98 2.26 8.28
CA GLN A 723 -21.49 1.15 7.47
C GLN A 723 -20.25 1.58 6.69
N TYR A 724 -19.48 0.61 6.20
CA TYR A 724 -18.35 0.89 5.31
C TYR A 724 -18.88 1.43 3.96
N PRO A 725 -18.31 2.52 3.43
CA PRO A 725 -18.94 3.28 2.33
C PRO A 725 -18.89 2.60 0.96
N THR A 726 -17.91 1.71 0.72
CA THR A 726 -17.63 1.09 -0.59
C THR A 726 -17.57 -0.43 -0.49
N TYR A 727 -18.15 -1.12 -1.47
CA TYR A 727 -18.16 -2.59 -1.56
C TYR A 727 -18.45 -3.03 -3.00
N ARG A 728 -17.97 -4.22 -3.39
CA ARG A 728 -18.16 -4.79 -4.73
C ARG A 728 -19.36 -5.73 -4.82
N HIS A 729 -19.73 -6.35 -3.72
CA HIS A 729 -20.78 -7.36 -3.66
C HIS A 729 -21.92 -6.89 -2.75
N THR A 730 -23.04 -7.61 -2.76
CA THR A 730 -24.12 -7.36 -1.83
C THR A 730 -23.65 -7.54 -0.39
N ILE A 731 -23.92 -6.54 0.46
CA ILE A 731 -23.61 -6.59 1.90
C ILE A 731 -24.88 -6.89 2.71
N ALA A 732 -24.69 -7.43 3.92
CA ALA A 732 -25.74 -7.62 4.91
C ALA A 732 -25.56 -6.59 6.03
N VAL A 733 -26.63 -5.87 6.41
CA VAL A 733 -26.61 -4.91 7.51
C VAL A 733 -27.60 -5.34 8.59
N ASN A 734 -27.18 -5.32 9.85
CA ASN A 734 -28.05 -5.67 10.97
C ASN A 734 -28.95 -4.47 11.33
N VAL A 735 -30.27 -4.66 11.28
CA VAL A 735 -31.25 -3.57 11.48
C VAL A 735 -32.02 -3.68 12.78
N ALA A 736 -32.20 -4.90 13.30
CA ALA A 736 -32.89 -5.11 14.57
C ALA A 736 -32.41 -6.37 15.28
N SER A 737 -32.51 -6.40 16.59
CA SER A 737 -32.34 -7.55 17.47
C SER A 737 -32.96 -7.23 18.82
N ASN A 738 -33.59 -8.21 19.50
CA ASN A 738 -34.31 -8.03 20.77
C ASN A 738 -35.36 -6.89 20.68
N SER A 739 -36.08 -6.83 19.57
CA SER A 739 -37.03 -5.72 19.27
C SER A 739 -38.46 -6.19 19.04
N LYS A 740 -38.87 -7.32 19.63
CA LYS A 740 -40.25 -7.85 19.50
C LYS A 740 -41.30 -6.77 19.82
N GLY A 741 -42.25 -6.59 18.92
CA GLY A 741 -43.37 -5.64 19.06
C GLY A 741 -43.00 -4.17 18.85
N LYS A 742 -41.74 -3.84 18.60
CA LYS A 742 -41.29 -2.46 18.34
C LYS A 742 -41.13 -2.23 16.84
N THR A 743 -41.83 -1.25 16.30
CA THR A 743 -41.68 -0.89 14.88
C THR A 743 -40.27 -0.38 14.59
N VAL A 744 -39.65 -0.98 13.58
CA VAL A 744 -38.34 -0.57 13.05
C VAL A 744 -38.57 0.08 11.69
N THR A 745 -38.02 1.27 11.52
CA THR A 745 -38.06 2.03 10.27
C THR A 745 -36.67 2.06 9.64
N PHE A 746 -36.50 1.45 8.48
CA PHE A 746 -35.32 1.58 7.66
C PHE A 746 -35.54 2.67 6.61
N GLY A 747 -34.78 3.75 6.67
CA GLY A 747 -34.89 4.90 5.76
C GLY A 747 -33.77 4.91 4.71
N ILE A 748 -34.14 5.18 3.47
CA ILE A 748 -33.21 5.45 2.36
C ILE A 748 -33.45 6.88 1.88
N GLN A 749 -32.40 7.72 1.90
CA GLN A 749 -32.42 9.06 1.36
C GLN A 749 -31.55 9.11 0.10
N MET A 750 -32.15 9.38 -1.04
CA MET A 750 -31.49 9.33 -2.35
C MET A 750 -30.60 10.54 -2.59
N LYS A 751 -29.34 10.33 -2.92
CA LYS A 751 -28.38 11.35 -3.37
C LYS A 751 -28.42 11.53 -4.89
N LYS A 752 -28.92 10.52 -5.62
CA LYS A 752 -29.07 10.52 -7.09
C LYS A 752 -30.53 10.72 -7.48
N THR A 753 -30.80 11.03 -8.73
CA THR A 753 -32.14 11.18 -9.30
C THR A 753 -32.89 9.85 -9.38
N SER A 754 -32.15 8.76 -9.57
CA SER A 754 -32.65 7.37 -9.55
C SER A 754 -31.76 6.49 -8.68
N LEU A 755 -32.33 5.41 -8.13
CA LEU A 755 -31.64 4.45 -7.27
C LEU A 755 -32.19 3.04 -7.52
N TRP A 756 -31.35 2.10 -7.92
CA TRP A 756 -31.74 0.71 -8.12
C TRP A 756 -31.63 -0.07 -6.81
N LEU A 757 -32.79 -0.60 -6.34
CA LEU A 757 -32.88 -1.48 -5.16
C LEU A 757 -32.40 -2.90 -5.50
N GLN A 758 -31.15 -3.02 -5.88
CA GLN A 758 -30.51 -4.28 -6.21
C GLN A 758 -30.34 -5.14 -4.96
N ASN A 759 -30.80 -6.40 -5.00
CA ASN A 759 -30.67 -7.36 -3.89
C ASN A 759 -31.07 -6.78 -2.52
N PHE A 760 -32.22 -6.06 -2.50
CA PHE A 760 -32.75 -5.43 -1.31
C PHE A 760 -33.84 -6.32 -0.69
N THR A 761 -33.53 -7.02 0.40
CA THR A 761 -34.40 -7.98 1.07
C THR A 761 -34.19 -7.92 2.58
N LEU A 762 -35.29 -8.02 3.33
CA LEU A 762 -35.32 -8.17 4.79
C LEU A 762 -35.27 -9.65 5.15
N TYR A 763 -34.40 -10.03 6.05
CA TYR A 763 -34.23 -11.39 6.56
C TYR A 763 -34.31 -11.44 8.08
N LYS A 764 -34.88 -12.54 8.60
CA LYS A 764 -34.89 -12.93 10.00
C LYS A 764 -34.01 -14.15 10.18
N LEU A 765 -33.09 -14.12 11.14
CA LEU A 765 -32.31 -15.25 11.62
C LEU A 765 -33.02 -15.85 12.84
N ASP A 766 -33.41 -17.11 12.80
CA ASP A 766 -33.92 -17.83 13.98
C ASP A 766 -32.78 -18.06 14.98
N ASN A 767 -32.70 -17.19 15.99
CA ASN A 767 -31.65 -17.24 16.99
C ASN A 767 -31.65 -18.57 17.77
N THR A 768 -32.78 -19.23 17.94
CA THR A 768 -32.89 -20.52 18.66
C THR A 768 -32.27 -21.65 17.84
N GLN A 769 -32.59 -21.74 16.55
CA GLN A 769 -32.00 -22.75 15.65
C GLN A 769 -30.51 -22.50 15.43
N PHE A 770 -30.12 -21.22 15.32
CA PHE A 770 -28.70 -20.84 15.26
C PHE A 770 -27.93 -21.35 16.49
N LYS A 771 -28.45 -21.09 17.70
CA LYS A 771 -27.82 -21.56 18.96
C LYS A 771 -27.65 -23.07 18.99
N LYS A 772 -28.66 -23.84 18.56
CA LYS A 772 -28.60 -25.30 18.47
C LYS A 772 -27.50 -25.77 17.49
N SER A 773 -27.36 -25.09 16.35
CA SER A 773 -26.33 -25.43 15.35
C SER A 773 -24.94 -25.08 15.85
N ALA A 774 -24.78 -23.92 16.52
CA ALA A 774 -23.52 -23.51 17.13
C ALA A 774 -23.08 -24.49 18.22
N GLN A 775 -23.98 -24.84 19.15
CA GLN A 775 -23.71 -25.82 20.21
C GLN A 775 -23.30 -27.19 19.65
N LYS A 776 -23.90 -27.63 18.55
CA LYS A 776 -23.52 -28.89 17.89
C LYS A 776 -22.09 -28.86 17.37
N LEU A 777 -21.70 -27.76 16.71
CA LEU A 777 -20.34 -27.55 16.18
C LEU A 777 -19.30 -27.38 17.30
N GLN A 778 -19.66 -26.79 18.43
CA GLN A 778 -18.81 -26.62 19.62
C GLN A 778 -18.54 -27.93 20.38
N GLN A 779 -19.21 -29.05 20.08
CA GLN A 779 -19.01 -30.33 20.80
C GLN A 779 -17.67 -31.00 20.58
N SER A 780 -16.96 -30.68 19.51
CA SER A 780 -15.66 -31.22 19.17
C SER A 780 -14.73 -30.13 18.65
N PRO A 781 -14.27 -29.21 19.53
CA PRO A 781 -13.37 -28.16 19.16
C PRO A 781 -11.96 -28.72 18.90
N TRP A 782 -11.18 -28.05 18.06
CA TRP A 782 -9.74 -28.24 17.99
C TRP A 782 -9.10 -27.49 19.13
N ASN A 783 -8.75 -28.20 20.21
CA ASN A 783 -8.12 -27.62 21.40
C ASN A 783 -6.66 -27.30 21.10
N ILE A 784 -6.37 -26.04 20.84
CA ILE A 784 -5.03 -25.57 20.54
C ILE A 784 -4.19 -25.62 21.82
N THR A 785 -3.10 -26.38 21.78
CA THR A 785 -2.13 -26.55 22.89
C THR A 785 -0.91 -25.67 22.74
N ALA A 786 -0.54 -25.34 21.49
CA ALA A 786 0.54 -24.41 21.16
C ALA A 786 0.27 -23.72 19.84
N HIS A 787 0.57 -22.42 19.77
CA HIS A 787 0.46 -21.68 18.52
C HIS A 787 1.52 -20.60 18.39
N SER A 788 1.95 -20.37 17.17
CA SER A 788 2.67 -19.21 16.69
C SER A 788 2.05 -18.78 15.35
N SER A 789 2.50 -17.70 14.79
CA SER A 789 2.00 -17.21 13.50
C SER A 789 2.11 -18.25 12.37
N ARG A 790 3.07 -19.20 12.42
CA ARG A 790 3.30 -20.19 11.36
C ARG A 790 3.15 -21.65 11.77
N LYS A 791 2.92 -21.94 13.06
CA LYS A 791 2.77 -23.33 13.55
C LYS A 791 1.68 -23.38 14.60
N ILE A 792 0.72 -24.26 14.40
CA ILE A 792 -0.42 -24.44 15.30
C ILE A 792 -0.54 -25.93 15.59
N THR A 793 -0.54 -26.29 16.86
CA THR A 793 -0.72 -27.66 17.32
C THR A 793 -1.91 -27.73 18.26
N GLY A 794 -2.71 -28.76 18.12
CA GLY A 794 -3.87 -28.97 18.98
C GLY A 794 -4.40 -30.38 18.87
N THR A 795 -5.28 -30.74 19.82
CA THR A 795 -5.96 -32.02 19.87
C THR A 795 -7.43 -31.90 19.51
N ILE A 796 -7.96 -32.88 18.81
CA ILE A 796 -9.38 -32.94 18.43
C ILE A 796 -9.92 -34.36 18.63
N ASN A 797 -11.18 -34.47 19.04
CA ASN A 797 -11.86 -35.77 19.14
C ASN A 797 -12.96 -35.85 18.07
N ILE A 798 -12.76 -36.67 17.05
CA ILE A 798 -13.72 -36.97 16.01
C ILE A 798 -14.70 -38.03 16.52
N LYS A 799 -15.93 -37.59 16.81
CA LYS A 799 -16.96 -38.47 17.43
C LYS A 799 -17.66 -39.37 16.43
N HIS A 800 -17.82 -38.92 15.18
CA HIS A 800 -18.57 -39.65 14.16
C HIS A 800 -17.72 -39.87 12.90
N ARG A 801 -17.99 -40.95 12.18
CA ARG A 801 -17.48 -41.12 10.81
C ARG A 801 -18.00 -39.97 9.94
N HIS A 802 -17.36 -39.68 8.83
CA HIS A 802 -17.72 -38.57 7.93
C HIS A 802 -17.64 -37.18 8.56
N GLN A 803 -16.59 -36.97 9.39
CA GLN A 803 -16.20 -35.66 9.88
C GLN A 803 -14.76 -35.33 9.45
N VAL A 804 -14.49 -34.04 9.35
CA VAL A 804 -13.15 -33.45 9.07
C VAL A 804 -12.83 -32.43 10.13
N LEU A 805 -11.54 -32.16 10.37
CA LEU A 805 -11.15 -30.93 11.03
C LEU A 805 -11.37 -29.81 10.01
N MET A 806 -12.38 -28.99 10.25
CA MET A 806 -12.59 -27.71 9.56
C MET A 806 -11.83 -26.63 10.30
N THR A 807 -11.08 -25.80 9.57
CA THR A 807 -10.42 -24.61 10.14
C THR A 807 -10.88 -23.36 9.44
N THR A 808 -10.75 -22.22 10.11
CA THR A 808 -10.95 -20.89 9.49
C THR A 808 -9.63 -20.24 9.11
N ILE A 809 -8.64 -21.07 8.76
CA ILE A 809 -7.35 -20.64 8.20
C ILE A 809 -7.49 -20.59 6.68
N PRO A 810 -7.20 -19.45 6.03
CA PRO A 810 -7.19 -19.36 4.57
C PRO A 810 -6.25 -20.39 3.94
N TYR A 811 -6.74 -21.03 2.89
CA TYR A 811 -5.99 -22.05 2.17
C TYR A 811 -4.82 -21.45 1.40
N SER A 812 -3.65 -22.03 1.62
CA SER A 812 -2.45 -21.80 0.81
C SER A 812 -1.72 -23.11 0.63
N LYS A 813 -1.04 -23.31 -0.51
CA LYS A 813 -0.13 -24.44 -0.73
C LYS A 813 1.02 -24.47 0.29
N GLY A 814 1.23 -23.38 1.03
CA GLY A 814 2.23 -23.31 2.10
C GLY A 814 1.83 -24.02 3.41
N TRP A 815 0.56 -24.37 3.60
CA TRP A 815 0.10 -25.09 4.78
C TRP A 815 0.28 -26.59 4.64
N HIS A 816 1.03 -27.19 5.57
CA HIS A 816 1.29 -28.62 5.68
C HIS A 816 0.69 -29.14 6.99
N ALA A 817 -0.06 -30.26 6.90
CA ALA A 817 -0.66 -30.90 8.06
C ALA A 817 0.08 -32.16 8.45
N THR A 818 0.25 -32.39 9.76
CA THR A 818 0.59 -33.69 10.32
C THR A 818 -0.49 -34.12 11.30
N VAL A 819 -0.88 -35.40 11.25
CA VAL A 819 -1.86 -36.01 12.13
C VAL A 819 -1.15 -37.16 12.81
N ASP A 820 -1.07 -37.14 14.14
CA ASP A 820 -0.39 -38.16 14.95
C ASP A 820 1.06 -38.44 14.46
N GLY A 821 1.75 -37.36 14.05
CA GLY A 821 3.11 -37.40 13.52
C GLY A 821 3.25 -37.75 12.03
N LYS A 822 2.17 -38.18 11.36
CA LYS A 822 2.21 -38.55 9.94
C LYS A 822 1.71 -37.39 9.06
N SER A 823 2.35 -37.17 7.90
CA SER A 823 1.92 -36.13 6.93
C SER A 823 0.57 -36.48 6.30
N VAL A 824 -0.34 -35.52 6.27
CA VAL A 824 -1.69 -35.65 5.68
C VAL A 824 -1.95 -34.49 4.73
N ALA A 825 -2.51 -34.77 3.56
CA ALA A 825 -2.86 -33.75 2.59
C ALA A 825 -4.01 -32.87 3.10
N THR A 826 -3.83 -31.55 3.03
CA THR A 826 -4.89 -30.59 3.33
C THR A 826 -5.89 -30.51 2.17
N LYS A 827 -7.16 -30.25 2.48
CA LYS A 827 -8.21 -29.97 1.47
C LYS A 827 -8.60 -28.50 1.51
N LYS A 828 -8.86 -27.93 0.34
CA LYS A 828 -9.44 -26.60 0.20
C LYS A 828 -10.97 -26.73 0.24
N VAL A 829 -11.62 -26.10 1.22
CA VAL A 829 -13.09 -26.12 1.36
C VAL A 829 -13.66 -24.72 1.22
N ILE A 830 -14.90 -24.62 0.72
CA ILE A 830 -15.60 -23.34 0.47
C ILE A 830 -14.74 -22.38 -0.38
N ASN A 831 -13.89 -22.92 -1.23
CA ASN A 831 -12.89 -22.18 -2.01
C ASN A 831 -11.92 -21.31 -1.18
N THR A 832 -11.90 -21.41 0.16
CA THR A 832 -11.20 -20.47 1.02
C THR A 832 -10.41 -21.10 2.15
N PHE A 833 -10.89 -22.15 2.81
CA PHE A 833 -10.32 -22.62 4.08
C PHE A 833 -9.58 -23.94 3.97
N VAL A 834 -8.69 -24.17 4.94
CA VAL A 834 -8.01 -25.45 5.13
C VAL A 834 -8.90 -26.40 5.91
N ALA A 835 -9.10 -27.60 5.40
CA ALA A 835 -9.63 -28.74 6.14
C ALA A 835 -8.65 -29.92 6.13
N VAL A 836 -8.69 -30.73 7.21
CA VAL A 836 -7.83 -31.93 7.34
C VAL A 836 -8.76 -33.15 7.50
N PRO A 837 -8.70 -34.15 6.59
CA PRO A 837 -9.42 -35.40 6.75
C PRO A 837 -8.92 -36.16 7.99
N LEU A 838 -9.83 -36.65 8.81
CA LEU A 838 -9.51 -37.40 10.03
C LEU A 838 -10.38 -38.63 10.14
N SER A 839 -9.84 -39.69 10.74
CA SER A 839 -10.61 -40.84 11.15
C SER A 839 -11.39 -40.58 12.48
N LYS A 840 -12.30 -41.48 12.86
CA LYS A 840 -12.93 -41.42 14.18
C LYS A 840 -11.88 -41.65 15.27
N GLY A 841 -11.88 -40.84 16.31
CA GLY A 841 -10.97 -40.96 17.46
C GLY A 841 -10.34 -39.62 17.87
N LYS A 842 -9.42 -39.72 18.84
CA LYS A 842 -8.61 -38.56 19.26
C LYS A 842 -7.40 -38.44 18.37
N HIS A 843 -7.09 -37.23 17.92
CA HIS A 843 -5.95 -36.95 17.07
C HIS A 843 -5.21 -35.69 17.56
N THR A 844 -3.89 -35.73 17.41
CA THR A 844 -3.04 -34.55 17.51
C THR A 844 -2.75 -34.01 16.11
N VAL A 845 -3.21 -32.84 15.81
CA VAL A 845 -3.04 -32.21 14.49
C VAL A 845 -2.11 -31.01 14.62
N THR A 846 -1.10 -30.95 13.76
CA THR A 846 -0.20 -29.80 13.63
C THR A 846 -0.27 -29.27 12.22
N LEU A 847 -0.54 -27.97 12.10
CA LEU A 847 -0.46 -27.20 10.85
C LEU A 847 0.80 -26.35 10.87
N THR A 848 1.64 -26.46 9.83
CA THR A 848 2.88 -25.67 9.70
C THR A 848 2.86 -24.93 8.38
N TYR A 849 3.10 -23.61 8.42
CA TYR A 849 3.18 -22.79 7.23
C TYR A 849 4.63 -22.62 6.76
N ARG A 850 4.84 -22.83 5.46
CA ARG A 850 6.08 -22.54 4.75
C ARG A 850 5.74 -21.86 3.44
N PRO A 851 6.21 -20.63 3.19
CA PRO A 851 5.94 -19.95 1.93
C PRO A 851 6.38 -20.81 0.75
N PRO A 852 5.53 -20.95 -0.29
CA PRO A 852 5.92 -21.63 -1.52
C PRO A 852 7.16 -21.00 -2.14
N PHE A 853 8.05 -21.82 -2.72
CA PHE A 853 9.33 -21.42 -3.33
C PHE A 853 10.38 -20.80 -2.40
N LEU A 854 10.14 -20.68 -1.08
CA LEU A 854 11.13 -20.13 -0.15
C LEU A 854 12.43 -20.95 -0.16
N ILE A 855 12.32 -22.28 -0.09
CA ILE A 855 13.50 -23.18 -0.11
C ILE A 855 14.24 -23.03 -1.44
N THR A 856 13.53 -23.13 -2.57
CA THR A 856 14.13 -22.99 -3.91
C THR A 856 14.85 -21.66 -4.06
N GLY A 857 14.21 -20.56 -3.66
CA GLY A 857 14.80 -19.22 -3.71
C GLY A 857 16.06 -19.12 -2.81
N SER A 858 15.99 -19.67 -1.58
CA SER A 858 17.13 -19.68 -0.66
C SER A 858 18.30 -20.51 -1.18
N LEU A 859 18.04 -21.66 -1.82
CA LEU A 859 19.08 -22.45 -2.47
C LEU A 859 19.75 -21.71 -3.63
N ILE A 860 18.97 -21.06 -4.50
CA ILE A 860 19.52 -20.24 -5.61
C ILE A 860 20.41 -19.13 -5.05
N THR A 861 19.95 -18.40 -4.06
CA THR A 861 20.73 -17.35 -3.40
C THR A 861 22.00 -17.89 -2.76
N GLY A 862 21.91 -18.99 -2.01
CA GLY A 862 23.04 -19.61 -1.32
C GLY A 862 24.11 -20.13 -2.30
N ILE A 863 23.71 -20.87 -3.35
CA ILE A 863 24.60 -21.37 -4.38
C ILE A 863 25.30 -20.23 -5.12
N SER A 864 24.54 -19.19 -5.50
CA SER A 864 25.08 -18.02 -6.20
C SER A 864 26.09 -17.24 -5.33
N ALA A 865 25.82 -17.11 -4.04
CA ALA A 865 26.72 -16.47 -3.08
C ALA A 865 28.01 -17.28 -2.89
N LEU A 866 27.90 -18.61 -2.69
CA LEU A 866 29.05 -19.51 -2.53
C LEU A 866 29.91 -19.58 -3.80
N ALA A 867 29.29 -19.70 -4.97
CA ALA A 867 29.99 -19.70 -6.25
C ALA A 867 30.76 -18.39 -6.48
N THR A 868 30.13 -17.26 -6.16
CA THR A 868 30.77 -15.94 -6.27
C THR A 868 31.94 -15.81 -5.28
N ALA A 869 31.77 -16.22 -4.03
CA ALA A 869 32.83 -16.20 -3.03
C ALA A 869 34.00 -17.12 -3.41
N GLY A 870 33.72 -18.36 -3.85
CA GLY A 870 34.72 -19.32 -4.32
C GLY A 870 35.54 -18.78 -5.50
N TRP A 871 34.86 -18.16 -6.50
CA TRP A 871 35.54 -17.53 -7.61
C TRP A 871 36.49 -16.41 -7.17
N PHE A 872 36.11 -15.60 -6.19
CA PHE A 872 36.97 -14.54 -5.64
C PHE A 872 38.20 -15.13 -4.91
N ILE A 873 38.05 -16.19 -4.14
CA ILE A 873 39.16 -16.85 -3.43
C ILE A 873 40.14 -17.44 -4.42
N VAL A 874 39.68 -18.17 -5.44
CA VAL A 874 40.54 -18.75 -6.48
C VAL A 874 41.29 -17.67 -7.27
N ARG A 875 40.60 -16.58 -7.64
CA ARG A 875 41.22 -15.47 -8.35
C ARG A 875 42.25 -14.76 -7.51
N ARG A 876 42.03 -14.57 -6.20
CA ARG A 876 42.99 -13.95 -5.27
C ARG A 876 44.25 -14.81 -5.13
N ARG A 877 44.11 -16.15 -5.03
CA ARG A 877 45.25 -17.08 -4.96
C ARG A 877 46.06 -17.03 -6.24
N ARG A 878 45.46 -16.97 -7.44
CA ARG A 878 46.16 -16.86 -8.72
C ARG A 878 46.88 -15.53 -8.93
N HIS A 879 46.57 -14.48 -8.18
CA HIS A 879 47.26 -13.19 -8.23
C HIS A 879 48.42 -13.10 -7.19
N HIS A 880 48.47 -14.04 -6.25
CA HIS A 880 49.53 -14.13 -5.24
C HIS A 880 50.49 -15.32 -5.48
N ALA A 881 50.16 -16.21 -6.40
CA ALA A 881 51.04 -17.20 -7.02
C ALA A 881 51.56 -16.62 -8.36
#